data_e3a758255da7fe916efc282c66c7f14f
#
_entry.id   e3a758255da7fe916efc282c66c7f14f
#
_cell.length_a   1.000
_cell.length_b   1.000
_cell.length_c   1.000
_cell.angle_alpha   90.00
_cell.angle_beta   90.00
_cell.angle_gamma   90.00
#
_symmetry.space_group_name_H-M   'P 1'
#
loop_
_entity.id
_entity.type
_entity.pdbx_description
1 polymer ?
#
loop_
_entity_poly.entity_id
_entity_poly.type
_entity_poly.pdbx_seq_one_letter_code
_entity_poly.pdbx_strand_id
1 'polypeptide(L)'
;MSANLVIVESPAKAKTIQKFLGKSYKVVASNGHVRDLPKSTMGIDVDNDFEPKYITIRGKGDILAQLRKEVKKADKVYLATDPDREGEAISWHLYHALKLENKKCSRITFNEITKDAVKKSIKNSRDIDMNLVDAQQARRVLDRIVGYKISPILWSKIKRGLSAGRVQSVALRIICDREQEIDEFISQEYWSLSADILVPGAKKPLEAHFTGDKNGKVELHSQKEVEELVNKLKNEKFEVLSVKNGERRKKPPLPFTTSTLQQEASKRLNMSTQKTMRLAQELYEGVNLKGKGSIGLITYLRTDSTRISEEADANCREYIGQQYGEEFVGDKKSVKTTKTGKIQDAHEAIRPTDSSLSPAMIKEQLPRDLFRLYQLIWTRFVASRMAEAVYETTSVKIEAGEYHFNVAASRVKFDGFMTVYSYDTEKSTMNAAMKKITKDTEITLSELKAQQHFTQPPAHFTEASLVKTLEELGIGRPSTYAPTITTLLARRYIVKENKNLYITELGEAVNDMMEDGFPTIVDVNFTANMESLLDSVEEGKVKWKTVVENFYPDMIQAVEKAEKELEEVKIADEVSEEVCEECGRNMVVKYGPHGKFLACPGFPDCRNTKPYYEKIGVSCPKCGKDIVLKKTKKGRKYYGCINNPECDFMSWQKPSAVRCKECGGYMVEKGKKLVCADKECGYVTDKEEEK
;
A
#
# COMPACT_ATOMS: atom_id res chain seq x y z
N MET A 1 27.37 36.27 13.49
CA MET A 1 27.10 35.66 12.17
C MET A 1 27.24 34.15 12.30
N SER A 2 26.38 33.35 11.67
CA SER A 2 26.49 31.88 11.75
C SER A 2 27.64 31.43 10.87
N ALA A 3 28.67 30.80 11.46
CA ALA A 3 29.84 30.29 10.75
C ALA A 3 29.55 29.03 9.89
N ASN A 4 28.44 28.35 10.15
CA ASN A 4 28.08 27.07 9.51
C ASN A 4 26.72 27.16 8.82
N LEU A 5 26.63 26.64 7.58
CA LEU A 5 25.38 26.51 6.82
C LEU A 5 24.99 25.04 6.70
N VAL A 6 23.74 24.72 7.00
CA VAL A 6 23.19 23.39 6.79
C VAL A 6 22.10 23.50 5.74
N ILE A 7 22.20 22.72 4.66
CA ILE A 7 21.19 22.67 3.57
C ILE A 7 20.46 21.36 3.63
N VAL A 8 19.15 21.42 3.79
CA VAL A 8 18.22 20.27 3.80
C VAL A 8 17.26 20.33 2.60
N GLU A 9 16.50 19.27 2.33
CA GLU A 9 15.58 19.28 1.19
C GLU A 9 14.22 19.95 1.47
N SER A 10 13.78 20.04 2.74
CA SER A 10 12.44 20.57 3.05
C SER A 10 12.45 21.68 4.10
N PRO A 11 11.49 22.63 4.01
CA PRO A 11 11.34 23.68 5.02
C PRO A 11 10.96 23.14 6.41
N ALA A 12 10.23 22.02 6.48
CA ALA A 12 9.86 21.38 7.75
C ALA A 12 11.10 20.87 8.48
N LYS A 13 11.99 20.15 7.78
CA LYS A 13 13.30 19.74 8.31
C LYS A 13 14.15 20.93 8.75
N ALA A 14 14.22 21.98 7.91
CA ALA A 14 14.99 23.17 8.24
C ALA A 14 14.56 23.77 9.58
N LYS A 15 13.24 23.90 9.78
CA LYS A 15 12.66 24.42 11.03
C LYS A 15 12.98 23.54 12.24
N THR A 16 12.92 22.23 12.09
CA THR A 16 13.18 21.28 13.17
C THR A 16 14.67 21.27 13.54
N ILE A 17 15.55 21.12 12.55
CA ILE A 17 17.01 21.02 12.75
C ILE A 17 17.60 22.35 13.27
N GLN A 18 17.09 23.50 12.80
CA GLN A 18 17.55 24.82 13.28
C GLN A 18 17.42 24.95 14.80
N LYS A 19 16.35 24.42 15.40
CA LYS A 19 16.14 24.44 16.86
C LYS A 19 17.18 23.61 17.61
N PHE A 20 17.64 22.52 17.01
CA PHE A 20 18.62 21.63 17.65
C PHE A 20 20.06 22.16 17.60
N LEU A 21 20.40 22.91 16.55
CA LEU A 21 21.77 23.38 16.29
C LEU A 21 22.06 24.75 16.87
N GLY A 22 21.05 25.57 17.18
CA GLY A 22 21.23 26.88 17.78
C GLY A 22 21.79 27.94 16.83
N LYS A 23 22.33 29.02 17.42
CA LYS A 23 22.70 30.24 16.68
C LYS A 23 24.00 30.13 15.84
N SER A 24 24.87 29.16 16.12
CA SER A 24 26.10 28.90 15.38
C SER A 24 25.90 28.27 13.99
N TYR A 25 24.68 27.83 13.71
CA TYR A 25 24.30 27.21 12.45
C TYR A 25 23.12 27.95 11.84
N LYS A 26 23.13 28.09 10.52
CA LYS A 26 21.98 28.53 9.75
C LYS A 26 21.48 27.34 8.94
N VAL A 27 20.20 27.00 9.08
CA VAL A 27 19.58 25.88 8.34
C VAL A 27 18.65 26.44 7.28
N VAL A 28 18.81 26.00 6.04
CA VAL A 28 18.03 26.44 4.89
C VAL A 28 17.55 25.23 4.07
N ALA A 29 16.48 25.39 3.28
CA ALA A 29 15.93 24.32 2.45
C ALA A 29 16.15 24.56 0.95
N SER A 30 16.46 23.50 0.20
CA SER A 30 16.51 23.50 -1.27
C SER A 30 15.14 23.27 -1.93
N ASN A 31 14.15 22.85 -1.14
CA ASN A 31 12.84 22.44 -1.62
C ASN A 31 12.90 21.30 -2.66
N GLY A 32 13.68 20.26 -2.36
CA GLY A 32 13.93 19.10 -3.21
C GLY A 32 15.04 19.32 -4.24
N HIS A 33 14.98 18.61 -5.36
CA HIS A 33 15.95 18.73 -6.44
C HIS A 33 16.02 20.14 -7.03
N VAL A 34 17.22 20.58 -7.35
CA VAL A 34 17.49 21.88 -7.99
C VAL A 34 17.92 21.75 -9.45
N ARG A 35 18.41 20.58 -9.87
CA ARG A 35 18.80 20.22 -11.23
C ARG A 35 18.12 18.92 -11.64
N ASP A 36 17.79 18.78 -12.92
CA ASP A 36 17.27 17.55 -13.52
C ASP A 36 17.58 17.56 -15.02
N LEU A 37 17.31 16.43 -15.71
CA LEU A 37 17.35 16.35 -17.16
C LEU A 37 16.29 17.27 -17.80
N PRO A 38 16.53 17.83 -19.00
CA PRO A 38 15.55 18.65 -19.71
C PRO A 38 14.24 17.87 -19.93
N LYS A 39 13.10 18.57 -19.88
CA LYS A 39 11.79 17.92 -20.13
C LYS A 39 11.51 17.69 -21.60
N SER A 40 12.00 18.56 -22.47
CA SER A 40 11.70 18.58 -23.91
C SER A 40 12.65 17.74 -24.78
N THR A 41 13.77 17.30 -24.22
CA THR A 41 14.77 16.48 -24.92
C THR A 41 15.15 15.27 -24.07
N MET A 42 15.79 14.29 -24.65
CA MET A 42 16.29 13.12 -23.92
C MET A 42 17.29 13.56 -22.83
N GLY A 43 18.14 14.53 -23.14
CA GLY A 43 19.12 15.10 -22.20
C GLY A 43 20.23 14.15 -21.80
N ILE A 44 20.49 13.13 -22.63
CA ILE A 44 21.56 12.14 -22.46
C ILE A 44 22.36 12.13 -23.76
N ASP A 45 23.68 12.24 -23.64
CA ASP A 45 24.62 12.23 -24.76
C ASP A 45 25.09 10.78 -25.00
N VAL A 46 24.41 10.10 -25.91
CA VAL A 46 24.65 8.67 -26.20
C VAL A 46 26.04 8.45 -26.80
N ASP A 47 26.47 9.39 -27.65
CA ASP A 47 27.76 9.29 -28.33
C ASP A 47 28.96 9.65 -27.43
N ASN A 48 28.67 10.27 -26.27
CA ASN A 48 29.64 10.65 -25.25
C ASN A 48 29.37 9.90 -23.96
N ASP A 49 29.43 8.58 -24.02
CA ASP A 49 29.38 7.68 -22.85
C ASP A 49 28.16 7.90 -21.94
N PHE A 50 27.00 8.16 -22.56
CA PHE A 50 25.71 8.42 -21.89
C PHE A 50 25.71 9.59 -20.88
N GLU A 51 26.58 10.58 -21.10
CA GLU A 51 26.70 11.73 -20.17
C GLU A 51 25.38 12.50 -20.04
N PRO A 52 24.83 12.65 -18.81
CA PRO A 52 23.58 13.35 -18.59
C PRO A 52 23.76 14.86 -18.57
N LYS A 53 22.99 15.58 -19.39
CA LYS A 53 22.99 17.07 -19.46
C LYS A 53 22.02 17.66 -18.44
N TYR A 54 22.46 17.82 -17.19
CA TYR A 54 21.65 18.40 -16.14
C TYR A 54 21.48 19.92 -16.30
N ILE A 55 20.24 20.38 -16.19
CA ILE A 55 19.88 21.80 -16.20
C ILE A 55 19.20 22.20 -14.87
N THR A 56 19.19 23.48 -14.56
CA THR A 56 18.41 24.01 -13.43
C THR A 56 16.92 23.80 -13.69
N ILE A 57 16.22 23.23 -12.74
CA ILE A 57 14.76 23.05 -12.82
C ILE A 57 14.07 24.41 -12.90
N ARG A 58 13.13 24.57 -13.82
CA ARG A 58 12.33 25.80 -13.95
C ARG A 58 11.65 26.17 -12.64
N GLY A 59 11.82 27.42 -12.18
CA GLY A 59 11.30 27.92 -10.90
C GLY A 59 12.24 27.71 -9.71
N LYS A 60 13.44 27.11 -9.90
CA LYS A 60 14.44 26.94 -8.84
C LYS A 60 15.53 28.02 -8.82
N GLY A 61 15.50 28.98 -9.76
CA GLY A 61 16.49 30.05 -9.88
C GLY A 61 16.60 30.90 -8.61
N ASP A 62 15.48 31.35 -8.06
CA ASP A 62 15.44 32.21 -6.87
C ASP A 62 15.97 31.49 -5.62
N ILE A 63 15.59 30.19 -5.47
CA ILE A 63 16.10 29.36 -4.37
C ILE A 63 17.63 29.23 -4.48
N LEU A 64 18.15 28.92 -5.66
CA LEU A 64 19.60 28.83 -5.88
C LEU A 64 20.30 30.18 -5.64
N ALA A 65 19.71 31.31 -6.05
CA ALA A 65 20.24 32.61 -5.79
C ALA A 65 20.29 32.91 -4.27
N GLN A 66 19.24 32.54 -3.53
CA GLN A 66 19.24 32.68 -2.08
C GLN A 66 20.30 31.78 -1.42
N LEU A 67 20.37 30.50 -1.82
CA LEU A 67 21.36 29.56 -1.28
C LEU A 67 22.80 30.06 -1.54
N ARG A 68 23.10 30.56 -2.74
CA ARG A 68 24.43 31.16 -3.07
C ARG A 68 24.79 32.35 -2.16
N LYS A 69 23.80 33.18 -1.81
CA LYS A 69 24.02 34.30 -0.86
C LYS A 69 24.41 33.77 0.53
N GLU A 70 23.75 32.69 0.98
CA GLU A 70 24.06 32.10 2.29
C GLU A 70 25.40 31.34 2.27
N VAL A 71 25.71 30.62 1.20
CA VAL A 71 27.01 29.94 1.02
C VAL A 71 28.20 30.96 1.07
N LYS A 72 28.04 32.15 0.49
CA LYS A 72 29.08 33.19 0.55
C LYS A 72 29.39 33.62 1.98
N LYS A 73 28.40 33.61 2.88
CA LYS A 73 28.53 34.04 4.28
C LYS A 73 29.02 32.95 5.21
N ALA A 74 28.97 31.68 4.77
CA ALA A 74 29.32 30.55 5.60
C ALA A 74 30.80 30.17 5.46
N ASP A 75 31.41 29.73 6.56
CA ASP A 75 32.77 29.17 6.58
C ASP A 75 32.76 27.70 6.16
N LYS A 76 31.73 26.93 6.59
CA LYS A 76 31.52 25.53 6.24
C LYS A 76 30.08 25.27 5.85
N VAL A 77 29.88 24.39 4.85
CA VAL A 77 28.59 23.98 4.35
C VAL A 77 28.38 22.48 4.67
N TYR A 78 27.23 22.15 5.23
CA TYR A 78 26.77 20.77 5.45
C TYR A 78 25.58 20.48 4.55
N LEU A 79 25.68 19.43 3.76
CA LEU A 79 24.58 18.90 2.94
C LEU A 79 23.86 17.80 3.74
N ALA A 80 22.64 18.08 4.17
CA ALA A 80 21.88 17.30 5.15
C ALA A 80 20.55 16.75 4.59
N THR A 81 20.60 16.24 3.37
CA THR A 81 19.47 15.60 2.70
C THR A 81 19.25 14.16 3.23
N ASP A 82 18.17 13.52 2.83
CA ASP A 82 17.79 12.17 3.28
C ASP A 82 18.93 11.14 3.11
N PRO A 83 18.92 10.05 3.90
CA PRO A 83 20.01 9.05 3.90
C PRO A 83 19.87 8.02 2.77
N ASP A 84 19.09 8.27 1.72
CA ASP A 84 18.96 7.41 0.56
C ASP A 84 19.71 7.96 -0.67
N ARG A 85 19.76 7.16 -1.75
CA ARG A 85 20.39 7.56 -3.02
C ARG A 85 19.79 8.82 -3.64
N GLU A 86 18.50 9.09 -3.42
CA GLU A 86 17.85 10.33 -3.88
C GLU A 86 18.37 11.55 -3.12
N GLY A 87 18.51 11.45 -1.79
CA GLY A 87 19.10 12.49 -0.96
C GLY A 87 20.59 12.72 -1.29
N GLU A 88 21.34 11.67 -1.59
CA GLU A 88 22.74 11.78 -2.01
C GLU A 88 22.86 12.52 -3.34
N ALA A 89 22.01 12.19 -4.32
CA ALA A 89 21.95 12.90 -5.60
C ALA A 89 21.55 14.37 -5.45
N ILE A 90 20.58 14.69 -4.57
CA ILE A 90 20.24 16.09 -4.26
C ILE A 90 21.46 16.83 -3.71
N SER A 91 22.21 16.23 -2.78
CA SER A 91 23.45 16.79 -2.23
C SER A 91 24.49 17.03 -3.33
N TRP A 92 24.69 16.07 -4.22
CA TRP A 92 25.62 16.19 -5.34
C TRP A 92 25.19 17.29 -6.34
N HIS A 93 23.90 17.38 -6.65
CA HIS A 93 23.38 18.47 -7.48
C HIS A 93 23.54 19.84 -6.84
N LEU A 94 23.35 19.96 -5.52
CA LEU A 94 23.58 21.18 -4.77
C LEU A 94 25.06 21.56 -4.75
N TYR A 95 25.94 20.57 -4.57
CA TYR A 95 27.41 20.79 -4.60
C TYR A 95 27.84 21.47 -5.90
N HIS A 96 27.41 20.96 -7.04
CA HIS A 96 27.73 21.56 -8.34
C HIS A 96 26.97 22.88 -8.62
N ALA A 97 25.68 22.95 -8.33
CA ALA A 97 24.86 24.14 -8.59
C ALA A 97 25.31 25.37 -7.77
N LEU A 98 25.87 25.16 -6.58
CA LEU A 98 26.33 26.16 -5.66
C LEU A 98 27.84 26.41 -5.78
N LYS A 99 28.57 25.64 -6.61
CA LYS A 99 30.03 25.72 -6.81
C LYS A 99 30.79 25.57 -5.50
N LEU A 100 30.59 24.44 -4.81
CA LEU A 100 31.17 24.21 -3.48
C LEU A 100 32.59 23.63 -3.52
N GLU A 101 33.22 23.51 -4.69
CA GLU A 101 34.59 22.98 -4.88
C GLU A 101 35.63 23.71 -4.04
N ASN A 102 35.43 25.02 -3.87
CA ASN A 102 36.36 25.91 -3.13
C ASN A 102 35.86 26.23 -1.70
N LYS A 103 34.89 25.45 -1.19
CA LYS A 103 34.34 25.63 0.17
C LYS A 103 34.53 24.35 0.99
N LYS A 104 34.76 24.51 2.31
CA LYS A 104 34.68 23.36 3.21
C LYS A 104 33.26 22.83 3.20
N CYS A 105 33.04 21.73 2.52
CA CYS A 105 31.75 21.07 2.37
C CYS A 105 31.79 19.65 2.93
N SER A 106 30.75 19.21 3.60
CA SER A 106 30.62 17.83 4.09
C SER A 106 29.18 17.37 4.01
N ARG A 107 28.99 16.08 3.82
CA ARG A 107 27.71 15.39 3.85
C ARG A 107 27.41 14.92 5.27
N ILE A 108 26.18 15.11 5.75
CA ILE A 108 25.67 14.53 6.99
C ILE A 108 24.36 13.79 6.73
N THR A 109 24.21 12.64 7.34
CA THR A 109 23.02 11.79 7.26
C THR A 109 22.56 11.40 8.65
N PHE A 110 21.27 11.22 8.82
CA PHE A 110 20.66 10.73 10.05
C PHE A 110 19.37 9.99 9.75
N ASN A 111 19.18 8.88 10.43
CA ASN A 111 17.97 8.03 10.28
C ASN A 111 16.77 8.57 11.07
N GLU A 112 16.99 9.50 11.99
CA GLU A 112 15.95 10.15 12.80
C GLU A 112 16.29 11.61 13.06
N ILE A 113 15.27 12.46 13.12
CA ILE A 113 15.45 13.90 13.35
C ILE A 113 15.23 14.20 14.84
N THR A 114 16.21 13.75 15.64
CA THR A 114 16.34 14.06 17.06
C THR A 114 17.55 14.95 17.31
N LYS A 115 17.58 15.65 18.47
CA LYS A 115 18.69 16.55 18.81
C LYS A 115 20.05 15.83 18.85
N ASP A 116 20.06 14.63 19.40
CA ASP A 116 21.28 13.85 19.60
C ASP A 116 21.77 13.23 18.27
N ALA A 117 20.86 12.67 17.47
CA ALA A 117 21.17 12.14 16.13
C ALA A 117 21.77 13.25 15.22
N VAL A 118 21.14 14.43 15.19
CA VAL A 118 21.64 15.57 14.38
C VAL A 118 23.00 16.05 14.86
N LYS A 119 23.23 16.16 16.17
CA LYS A 119 24.56 16.55 16.69
C LYS A 119 25.62 15.50 16.45
N LYS A 120 25.27 14.20 16.57
CA LYS A 120 26.17 13.07 16.30
C LYS A 120 26.57 13.04 14.82
N SER A 121 25.64 13.31 13.90
CA SER A 121 25.92 13.29 12.45
C SER A 121 26.86 14.43 12.02
N ILE A 122 26.78 15.60 12.67
CA ILE A 122 27.73 16.69 12.39
C ILE A 122 29.17 16.30 12.76
N LYS A 123 29.35 15.56 13.86
CA LYS A 123 30.68 15.07 14.29
C LYS A 123 31.18 13.97 13.34
N ASN A 124 30.29 13.19 12.76
CA ASN A 124 30.60 12.08 11.84
C ASN A 124 30.32 12.47 10.38
N SER A 125 30.58 13.75 10.02
CA SER A 125 30.38 14.19 8.64
C SER A 125 31.37 13.50 7.69
N ARG A 126 30.92 13.22 6.47
CA ARG A 126 31.67 12.52 5.42
C ARG A 126 31.65 13.28 4.09
N ASP A 127 32.33 12.78 3.10
CA ASP A 127 32.16 13.21 1.72
C ASP A 127 30.87 12.64 1.10
N ILE A 128 30.48 13.18 -0.07
CA ILE A 128 29.38 12.65 -0.86
C ILE A 128 29.79 11.24 -1.35
N ASP A 129 28.89 10.30 -1.18
CA ASP A 129 29.08 8.93 -1.66
C ASP A 129 28.71 8.84 -3.15
N MET A 130 29.74 8.75 -3.99
CA MET A 130 29.55 8.72 -5.44
C MET A 130 28.89 7.44 -5.93
N ASN A 131 28.99 6.32 -5.22
CA ASN A 131 28.28 5.08 -5.59
C ASN A 131 26.76 5.25 -5.48
N LEU A 132 26.28 5.90 -4.41
CA LEU A 132 24.88 6.27 -4.26
C LEU A 132 24.40 7.24 -5.33
N VAL A 133 25.22 8.25 -5.67
CA VAL A 133 24.96 9.20 -6.75
C VAL A 133 24.85 8.46 -8.09
N ASP A 134 25.80 7.58 -8.38
CA ASP A 134 25.85 6.79 -9.61
C ASP A 134 24.67 5.84 -9.75
N ALA A 135 24.23 5.21 -8.65
CA ALA A 135 23.04 4.36 -8.65
C ALA A 135 21.76 5.17 -8.97
N GLN A 136 21.65 6.39 -8.44
CA GLN A 136 20.53 7.29 -8.76
C GLN A 136 20.62 7.78 -10.21
N GLN A 137 21.81 8.15 -10.71
CA GLN A 137 22.02 8.54 -12.09
C GLN A 137 21.68 7.41 -13.07
N ALA A 138 22.15 6.17 -12.79
CA ALA A 138 21.80 5.01 -13.60
C ALA A 138 20.28 4.84 -13.72
N ARG A 139 19.58 4.85 -12.60
CA ARG A 139 18.10 4.77 -12.59
C ARG A 139 17.50 5.90 -13.41
N ARG A 140 17.95 7.15 -13.18
CA ARG A 140 17.41 8.33 -13.86
C ARG A 140 17.60 8.27 -15.36
N VAL A 141 18.78 7.82 -15.82
CA VAL A 141 19.13 7.66 -17.22
C VAL A 141 18.30 6.54 -17.87
N LEU A 142 18.25 5.36 -17.25
CA LEU A 142 17.44 4.22 -17.75
C LEU A 142 15.96 4.58 -17.88
N ASP A 143 15.37 5.15 -16.83
CA ASP A 143 13.95 5.54 -16.84
C ASP A 143 13.68 6.66 -17.85
N ARG A 144 14.67 7.54 -18.09
CA ARG A 144 14.59 8.57 -19.13
C ARG A 144 14.62 7.95 -20.54
N ILE A 145 15.51 7.02 -20.82
CA ILE A 145 15.62 6.35 -22.11
C ILE A 145 14.31 5.63 -22.41
N VAL A 146 13.83 4.78 -21.51
CA VAL A 146 12.58 4.04 -21.66
C VAL A 146 11.40 4.99 -21.89
N GLY A 147 11.19 5.94 -21.00
CA GLY A 147 10.06 6.86 -21.11
C GLY A 147 10.09 7.74 -22.34
N TYR A 148 11.26 8.22 -22.74
CA TYR A 148 11.41 9.11 -23.90
C TYR A 148 11.30 8.40 -25.24
N LYS A 149 11.73 7.15 -25.30
CA LYS A 149 11.69 6.34 -26.54
C LYS A 149 10.34 5.65 -26.74
N ILE A 150 9.74 5.09 -25.70
CA ILE A 150 8.47 4.33 -25.84
C ILE A 150 7.25 5.25 -25.84
N SER A 151 7.21 6.30 -25.00
CA SER A 151 6.00 7.13 -24.88
C SER A 151 5.53 7.73 -26.21
N PRO A 152 6.39 8.21 -27.12
CA PRO A 152 5.98 8.69 -28.44
C PRO A 152 5.28 7.63 -29.29
N ILE A 153 5.70 6.35 -29.20
CA ILE A 153 5.07 5.24 -29.90
C ILE A 153 3.64 5.03 -29.38
N LEU A 154 3.45 5.03 -28.05
CA LEU A 154 2.12 4.98 -27.46
C LEU A 154 1.24 6.17 -27.91
N TRP A 155 1.85 7.35 -28.11
CA TRP A 155 1.10 8.52 -28.59
C TRP A 155 0.65 8.41 -30.04
N SER A 156 1.48 7.85 -30.90
CA SER A 156 1.14 7.64 -32.31
C SER A 156 0.16 6.50 -32.52
N LYS A 157 0.33 5.43 -31.74
CA LYS A 157 -0.43 4.19 -31.94
C LYS A 157 -1.73 4.11 -31.11
N ILE A 158 -1.85 4.81 -29.99
CA ILE A 158 -3.06 4.80 -29.16
C ILE A 158 -3.56 6.22 -28.95
N LYS A 159 -2.87 7.05 -28.12
CA LYS A 159 -3.33 8.38 -27.74
C LYS A 159 -2.23 9.23 -27.11
N ARG A 160 -2.23 10.54 -27.42
CA ARG A 160 -1.33 11.51 -26.79
C ARG A 160 -1.48 11.56 -25.26
N GLY A 161 -0.35 11.75 -24.56
CA GLY A 161 -0.29 11.91 -23.11
C GLY A 161 -0.12 10.61 -22.33
N LEU A 162 -0.01 9.46 -22.98
CA LEU A 162 0.36 8.20 -22.36
C LEU A 162 1.84 8.17 -21.99
N SER A 163 2.23 7.31 -21.08
CA SER A 163 3.63 7.11 -20.70
C SER A 163 3.92 5.64 -20.40
N ALA A 164 5.10 5.21 -20.76
CA ALA A 164 5.68 3.95 -20.33
C ALA A 164 6.84 4.20 -19.37
N GLY A 165 7.15 3.20 -18.56
CA GLY A 165 8.29 3.20 -17.64
C GLY A 165 8.51 1.79 -17.13
N ARG A 166 9.76 1.38 -16.87
CA ARG A 166 10.11 0.00 -16.50
C ARG A 166 9.21 -0.56 -15.39
N VAL A 167 9.25 0.01 -14.20
CA VAL A 167 8.46 -0.46 -13.07
C VAL A 167 6.96 -0.26 -13.28
N GLN A 168 6.56 0.84 -13.92
CA GLN A 168 5.18 1.16 -14.22
C GLN A 168 4.54 0.12 -15.16
N SER A 169 5.22 -0.25 -16.25
CA SER A 169 4.68 -1.16 -17.25
C SER A 169 4.59 -2.59 -16.73
N VAL A 170 5.59 -3.05 -15.97
CA VAL A 170 5.52 -4.37 -15.30
C VAL A 170 4.42 -4.41 -14.24
N ALA A 171 4.23 -3.35 -13.47
CA ALA A 171 3.14 -3.29 -12.50
C ALA A 171 1.76 -3.33 -13.18
N LEU A 172 1.61 -2.70 -14.36
CA LEU A 172 0.40 -2.77 -15.16
C LEU A 172 0.16 -4.20 -15.65
N ARG A 173 1.17 -4.86 -16.22
CA ARG A 173 1.11 -6.25 -16.65
C ARG A 173 0.67 -7.19 -15.54
N ILE A 174 1.25 -7.10 -14.35
CA ILE A 174 0.88 -7.93 -13.20
C ILE A 174 -0.63 -7.78 -12.87
N ILE A 175 -1.18 -6.58 -13.02
CA ILE A 175 -2.62 -6.36 -12.82
C ILE A 175 -3.42 -7.00 -13.96
N CYS A 176 -3.01 -6.84 -15.22
CA CYS A 176 -3.67 -7.46 -16.38
C CYS A 176 -3.68 -8.98 -16.28
N ASP A 177 -2.52 -9.59 -15.96
CA ASP A 177 -2.41 -11.05 -15.78
C ASP A 177 -3.38 -11.54 -14.69
N ARG A 178 -3.56 -10.79 -13.60
CA ARG A 178 -4.51 -11.11 -12.53
C ARG A 178 -5.96 -10.98 -12.97
N GLU A 179 -6.32 -9.96 -13.72
CA GLU A 179 -7.69 -9.82 -14.24
C GLU A 179 -8.01 -10.94 -15.22
N GLN A 180 -7.05 -11.31 -16.08
CA GLN A 180 -7.18 -12.47 -16.97
C GLN A 180 -7.34 -13.78 -16.17
N GLU A 181 -6.54 -14.02 -15.13
CA GLU A 181 -6.72 -15.17 -14.22
C GLU A 181 -8.12 -15.24 -13.61
N ILE A 182 -8.71 -14.08 -13.30
CA ILE A 182 -10.07 -14.00 -12.73
C ILE A 182 -11.12 -14.31 -13.80
N ASP A 183 -10.98 -13.76 -15.00
CA ASP A 183 -11.94 -13.91 -16.10
C ASP A 183 -11.93 -15.34 -16.67
N GLU A 184 -10.76 -15.98 -16.74
CA GLU A 184 -10.60 -17.35 -17.19
C GLU A 184 -10.91 -18.40 -16.11
N PHE A 185 -11.16 -17.97 -14.86
CA PHE A 185 -11.35 -18.87 -13.75
C PHE A 185 -12.62 -19.70 -13.88
N ILE A 186 -12.45 -21.01 -13.85
CA ILE A 186 -13.56 -21.98 -13.83
C ILE A 186 -13.78 -22.46 -12.41
N SER A 187 -14.93 -22.10 -11.84
CA SER A 187 -15.32 -22.51 -10.50
C SER A 187 -15.56 -24.02 -10.45
N GLN A 188 -14.97 -24.70 -9.47
CA GLN A 188 -15.11 -26.12 -9.23
C GLN A 188 -15.90 -26.37 -7.97
N GLU A 189 -16.85 -27.29 -8.05
CA GLU A 189 -17.63 -27.76 -6.91
C GLU A 189 -16.78 -28.65 -6.00
N TYR A 190 -16.89 -28.44 -4.70
CA TYR A 190 -16.39 -29.35 -3.68
C TYR A 190 -17.31 -29.33 -2.45
N TRP A 191 -17.20 -30.35 -1.62
CA TRP A 191 -18.03 -30.51 -0.46
C TRP A 191 -17.23 -30.63 0.82
N SER A 192 -17.75 -30.13 1.91
CA SER A 192 -17.28 -30.40 3.25
C SER A 192 -18.32 -31.17 4.04
N LEU A 193 -17.85 -32.06 4.89
CA LEU A 193 -18.69 -32.81 5.81
C LEU A 193 -18.24 -32.51 7.24
N SER A 194 -19.20 -32.17 8.10
CA SER A 194 -18.96 -32.06 9.53
C SER A 194 -19.96 -32.90 10.32
N ALA A 195 -19.55 -33.30 11.51
CA ALA A 195 -20.34 -34.08 12.45
C ALA A 195 -20.54 -33.29 13.74
N ASP A 196 -21.74 -33.03 14.14
CA ASP A 196 -22.08 -32.49 15.46
C ASP A 196 -22.01 -33.60 16.49
N ILE A 197 -21.04 -33.53 17.38
CA ILE A 197 -20.77 -34.55 18.39
C ILE A 197 -21.21 -34.08 19.76
N LEU A 198 -22.03 -34.84 20.42
CA LEU A 198 -22.43 -34.64 21.82
C LEU A 198 -21.36 -35.25 22.74
N VAL A 199 -20.92 -34.44 23.67
CA VAL A 199 -19.93 -34.83 24.70
C VAL A 199 -20.60 -34.66 26.08
N PRO A 200 -20.44 -35.60 27.02
CA PRO A 200 -21.01 -35.49 28.36
C PRO A 200 -20.59 -34.19 29.05
N GLY A 201 -21.59 -33.43 29.54
CA GLY A 201 -21.37 -32.14 30.19
C GLY A 201 -21.14 -30.93 29.26
N ALA A 202 -21.19 -31.10 27.96
CA ALA A 202 -21.23 -30.02 27.01
C ALA A 202 -22.62 -29.44 26.83
N LYS A 203 -22.76 -28.10 26.82
CA LYS A 203 -24.07 -27.43 26.59
C LYS A 203 -24.46 -27.40 25.10
N LYS A 204 -23.49 -27.56 24.20
CA LYS A 204 -23.66 -27.54 22.74
C LYS A 204 -22.81 -28.63 22.13
N PRO A 205 -23.26 -29.23 21.01
CA PRO A 205 -22.40 -30.17 20.28
C PRO A 205 -21.09 -29.56 19.85
N LEU A 206 -20.06 -30.37 19.68
CA LEU A 206 -18.77 -30.00 19.09
C LEU A 206 -18.82 -30.35 17.60
N GLU A 207 -18.50 -29.39 16.76
CA GLU A 207 -18.42 -29.60 15.33
C GLU A 207 -17.08 -30.25 14.97
N ALA A 208 -17.10 -31.49 14.53
CA ALA A 208 -15.93 -32.25 14.08
C ALA A 208 -15.90 -32.27 12.54
N HIS A 209 -14.80 -31.86 11.93
CA HIS A 209 -14.66 -31.82 10.48
C HIS A 209 -14.08 -33.13 9.95
N PHE A 210 -14.69 -33.64 8.89
CA PHE A 210 -14.22 -34.82 8.16
C PHE A 210 -12.80 -34.54 7.58
N THR A 211 -11.92 -35.51 7.74
CA THR A 211 -10.51 -35.36 7.29
C THR A 211 -10.10 -36.43 6.30
N GLY A 212 -10.83 -37.51 6.20
CA GLY A 212 -10.54 -38.61 5.30
C GLY A 212 -10.78 -39.97 5.93
N ASP A 213 -10.10 -40.98 5.45
CA ASP A 213 -10.19 -42.36 5.93
C ASP A 213 -8.82 -42.80 6.52
N LYS A 214 -8.72 -44.12 6.84
CA LYS A 214 -7.49 -44.74 7.34
C LYS A 214 -6.31 -44.69 6.35
N ASN A 215 -6.58 -44.46 5.05
CA ASN A 215 -5.56 -44.38 4.01
C ASN A 215 -5.05 -42.93 3.80
N GLY A 216 -5.77 -41.91 4.30
CA GLY A 216 -5.36 -40.51 4.21
C GLY A 216 -6.50 -39.52 4.03
N LYS A 217 -6.14 -38.34 3.51
CA LYS A 217 -7.11 -37.27 3.22
C LYS A 217 -8.00 -37.67 2.04
N VAL A 218 -9.30 -37.50 2.20
CA VAL A 218 -10.31 -37.71 1.15
C VAL A 218 -10.94 -36.35 0.83
N GLU A 219 -10.97 -36.00 -0.45
CA GLU A 219 -11.67 -34.83 -0.97
C GLU A 219 -13.02 -35.25 -1.57
N LEU A 220 -14.04 -34.45 -1.35
CA LEU A 220 -15.42 -34.74 -1.78
C LEU A 220 -15.77 -33.76 -2.91
N HIS A 221 -16.01 -34.29 -4.10
CA HIS A 221 -16.19 -33.48 -5.31
C HIS A 221 -17.64 -33.44 -5.83
N SER A 222 -18.51 -34.25 -5.29
CA SER A 222 -19.91 -34.30 -5.75
C SER A 222 -20.88 -34.59 -4.63
N GLN A 223 -22.13 -34.15 -4.82
CA GLN A 223 -23.24 -34.46 -3.92
C GLN A 223 -23.40 -35.95 -3.70
N LYS A 224 -23.27 -36.76 -4.76
CA LYS A 224 -23.41 -38.21 -4.70
C LYS A 224 -22.38 -38.87 -3.76
N GLU A 225 -21.11 -38.46 -3.86
CA GLU A 225 -20.02 -38.96 -2.98
C GLU A 225 -20.34 -38.66 -1.51
N VAL A 226 -20.83 -37.45 -1.24
CA VAL A 226 -21.17 -37.02 0.12
C VAL A 226 -22.36 -37.79 0.66
N GLU A 227 -23.43 -37.97 -0.13
CA GLU A 227 -24.63 -38.73 0.26
C GLU A 227 -24.30 -40.20 0.56
N GLU A 228 -23.47 -40.85 -0.27
CA GLU A 228 -22.98 -42.20 -0.04
C GLU A 228 -22.19 -42.30 1.27
N LEU A 229 -21.30 -41.32 1.54
CA LEU A 229 -20.51 -41.23 2.76
C LEU A 229 -21.41 -41.01 3.99
N VAL A 230 -22.36 -40.07 3.92
CA VAL A 230 -23.30 -39.77 5.00
C VAL A 230 -24.15 -41.03 5.33
N ASN A 231 -24.61 -41.79 4.33
CA ASN A 231 -25.38 -42.99 4.55
C ASN A 231 -24.57 -44.11 5.23
N LYS A 232 -23.28 -44.22 4.92
CA LYS A 232 -22.38 -45.16 5.63
C LYS A 232 -22.20 -44.73 7.08
N LEU A 233 -21.89 -43.43 7.30
CA LEU A 233 -21.58 -42.87 8.61
C LEU A 233 -22.74 -42.84 9.60
N LYS A 234 -24.00 -42.82 9.13
CA LYS A 234 -25.17 -42.83 10.00
C LYS A 234 -25.27 -44.09 10.89
N ASN A 235 -24.68 -45.20 10.45
CA ASN A 235 -24.71 -46.48 11.15
C ASN A 235 -23.41 -46.78 11.90
N GLU A 236 -22.40 -45.88 11.78
CA GLU A 236 -21.11 -46.07 12.43
C GLU A 236 -21.12 -45.53 13.86
N LYS A 237 -20.36 -46.16 14.73
CA LYS A 237 -20.09 -45.68 16.08
C LYS A 237 -18.98 -44.67 16.05
N PHE A 238 -19.20 -43.48 16.62
CA PHE A 238 -18.19 -42.45 16.77
C PHE A 238 -17.42 -42.65 18.08
N GLU A 239 -16.11 -42.78 17.99
CA GLU A 239 -15.22 -43.02 19.14
C GLU A 239 -14.02 -42.05 19.12
N VAL A 240 -13.55 -41.71 20.30
CA VAL A 240 -12.36 -40.85 20.42
C VAL A 240 -11.11 -41.67 20.14
N LEU A 241 -10.47 -41.48 18.99
CA LEU A 241 -9.26 -42.19 18.61
C LEU A 241 -8.04 -41.68 19.40
N SER A 242 -7.90 -40.36 19.48
CA SER A 242 -6.81 -39.76 20.24
C SER A 242 -7.12 -38.29 20.63
N VAL A 243 -6.54 -37.87 21.76
CA VAL A 243 -6.57 -36.49 22.23
C VAL A 243 -5.14 -35.99 22.36
N LYS A 244 -4.85 -34.86 21.72
CA LYS A 244 -3.55 -34.19 21.80
C LYS A 244 -3.73 -32.80 22.42
N ASN A 245 -3.14 -32.61 23.58
CA ASN A 245 -3.03 -31.32 24.23
C ASN A 245 -1.62 -30.77 24.00
N GLY A 246 -1.52 -29.47 23.73
CA GLY A 246 -0.24 -28.84 23.45
C GLY A 246 -0.29 -27.33 23.59
N GLU A 247 0.83 -26.69 23.31
CA GLU A 247 0.95 -25.25 23.27
C GLU A 247 1.41 -24.81 21.86
N ARG A 248 0.79 -23.76 21.35
CA ARG A 248 1.20 -23.09 20.11
C ARG A 248 1.70 -21.69 20.46
N ARG A 249 2.91 -21.36 20.05
CA ARG A 249 3.49 -20.03 20.25
C ARG A 249 3.32 -19.22 18.96
N LYS A 250 2.83 -17.98 19.10
CA LYS A 250 2.70 -17.02 18.02
C LYS A 250 3.74 -15.93 18.21
N LYS A 251 4.65 -15.82 17.24
CA LYS A 251 5.74 -14.83 17.28
C LYS A 251 5.22 -13.42 17.06
N PRO A 252 5.86 -12.41 17.68
CA PRO A 252 5.57 -11.02 17.39
C PRO A 252 5.94 -10.68 15.95
N PRO A 253 5.22 -9.75 15.32
CA PRO A 253 5.56 -9.30 13.98
C PRO A 253 6.84 -8.47 13.99
N LEU A 254 7.59 -8.48 12.87
CA LEU A 254 8.76 -7.62 12.70
C LEU A 254 8.35 -6.13 12.65
N PRO A 255 9.27 -5.21 12.97
CA PRO A 255 9.07 -3.78 12.74
C PRO A 255 8.75 -3.46 11.28
N PHE A 256 8.19 -2.30 11.04
CA PHE A 256 7.79 -1.93 9.68
C PHE A 256 8.96 -1.63 8.75
N THR A 257 8.87 -2.18 7.54
CA THR A 257 9.48 -1.65 6.32
C THR A 257 8.50 -0.69 5.64
N THR A 258 8.92 0.01 4.59
CA THR A 258 8.03 0.85 3.77
C THR A 258 6.86 0.06 3.21
N SER A 259 7.13 -1.12 2.66
CA SER A 259 6.11 -2.00 2.08
C SER A 259 5.12 -2.47 3.13
N THR A 260 5.57 -3.02 4.24
CA THR A 260 4.68 -3.53 5.29
C THR A 260 3.88 -2.43 5.98
N LEU A 261 4.44 -1.21 6.10
CA LEU A 261 3.69 -0.04 6.59
C LEU A 261 2.55 0.34 5.63
N GLN A 262 2.82 0.38 4.33
CA GLN A 262 1.79 0.68 3.32
C GLN A 262 0.67 -0.38 3.33
N GLN A 263 1.03 -1.66 3.44
CA GLN A 263 0.08 -2.77 3.53
C GLN A 263 -0.83 -2.65 4.75
N GLU A 264 -0.26 -2.47 5.93
CA GLU A 264 -1.03 -2.39 7.18
C GLU A 264 -1.84 -1.09 7.30
N ALA A 265 -1.31 0.04 6.84
CA ALA A 265 -2.05 1.29 6.79
C ALA A 265 -3.26 1.21 5.84
N SER A 266 -3.13 0.53 4.70
CA SER A 266 -4.24 0.28 3.80
C SER A 266 -5.31 -0.62 4.44
N LYS A 267 -4.90 -1.74 5.06
CA LYS A 267 -5.82 -2.70 5.68
C LYS A 267 -6.55 -2.12 6.89
N ARG A 268 -5.81 -1.54 7.84
CA ARG A 268 -6.33 -1.12 9.15
C ARG A 268 -6.86 0.30 9.20
N LEU A 269 -6.22 1.21 8.46
CA LEU A 269 -6.54 2.63 8.51
C LEU A 269 -7.32 3.11 7.28
N ASN A 270 -7.47 2.26 6.28
CA ASN A 270 -8.06 2.59 4.97
C ASN A 270 -7.36 3.79 4.32
N MET A 271 -6.02 3.82 4.40
CA MET A 271 -5.18 4.85 3.80
C MET A 271 -4.58 4.35 2.49
N SER A 272 -4.55 5.19 1.45
CA SER A 272 -3.80 4.89 0.23
C SER A 272 -2.29 4.89 0.50
N THR A 273 -1.52 4.20 -0.34
CA THR A 273 -0.05 4.18 -0.26
C THR A 273 0.54 5.59 -0.30
N GLN A 274 0.04 6.45 -1.20
CA GLN A 274 0.45 7.86 -1.30
C GLN A 274 0.16 8.65 -0.02
N LYS A 275 -1.06 8.49 0.56
CA LYS A 275 -1.42 9.17 1.81
C LYS A 275 -0.55 8.69 2.96
N THR A 276 -0.29 7.39 3.06
CA THR A 276 0.56 6.79 4.08
C THR A 276 1.97 7.38 4.03
N MET A 277 2.58 7.43 2.84
CA MET A 277 3.93 7.98 2.68
C MET A 277 3.99 9.49 2.97
N ARG A 278 2.98 10.26 2.58
CA ARG A 278 2.91 11.70 2.90
C ARG A 278 2.83 11.94 4.41
N LEU A 279 2.01 11.19 5.13
CA LEU A 279 1.89 11.31 6.59
C LEU A 279 3.15 10.80 7.30
N ALA A 280 3.77 9.73 6.82
CA ALA A 280 5.03 9.23 7.36
C ALA A 280 6.16 10.26 7.17
N GLN A 281 6.22 10.95 6.03
CA GLN A 281 7.16 12.05 5.79
C GLN A 281 6.97 13.20 6.82
N GLU A 282 5.73 13.55 7.10
CA GLU A 282 5.41 14.59 8.10
C GLU A 282 5.83 14.15 9.51
N LEU A 283 5.62 12.89 9.89
CA LEU A 283 6.08 12.34 11.17
C LEU A 283 7.62 12.32 11.28
N TYR A 284 8.31 12.02 10.21
CA TYR A 284 9.77 11.98 10.14
C TYR A 284 10.38 13.38 10.21
N GLU A 285 9.90 14.33 9.39
CA GLU A 285 10.47 15.68 9.28
C GLU A 285 10.26 16.54 10.52
N GLY A 286 9.22 16.22 11.29
CA GLY A 286 8.98 16.83 12.59
C GLY A 286 7.59 17.44 12.73
N VAL A 287 6.99 17.14 13.85
CA VAL A 287 5.72 17.70 14.32
C VAL A 287 5.93 18.49 15.60
N ASN A 288 5.08 19.49 15.83
CA ASN A 288 5.20 20.31 17.02
C ASN A 288 4.43 19.69 18.19
N LEU A 289 5.15 19.27 19.22
CA LEU A 289 4.58 18.77 20.46
C LEU A 289 4.72 19.80 21.59
N LYS A 290 3.68 19.94 22.39
CA LYS A 290 3.64 20.83 23.56
C LYS A 290 4.76 20.44 24.55
N GLY A 291 5.57 21.39 24.96
CA GLY A 291 6.71 21.16 25.85
C GLY A 291 7.99 20.61 25.20
N LYS A 292 7.90 19.95 24.05
CA LYS A 292 9.05 19.39 23.34
C LYS A 292 9.43 20.17 22.06
N GLY A 293 8.51 21.01 21.55
CA GLY A 293 8.72 21.74 20.30
C GLY A 293 8.60 20.85 19.06
N SER A 294 9.29 21.20 17.97
CA SER A 294 9.29 20.41 16.74
C SER A 294 10.30 19.29 16.82
N ILE A 295 9.86 18.05 16.69
CA ILE A 295 10.70 16.83 16.71
C ILE A 295 10.20 15.81 15.68
N GLY A 296 11.11 15.01 15.11
CA GLY A 296 10.76 13.83 14.33
C GLY A 296 10.25 12.72 15.24
N LEU A 297 9.08 12.18 14.94
CA LEU A 297 8.46 11.13 15.75
C LEU A 297 8.80 9.71 15.29
N ILE A 298 9.26 9.54 14.06
CA ILE A 298 9.64 8.25 13.52
C ILE A 298 11.00 8.33 12.83
N THR A 299 11.61 7.17 12.64
CA THR A 299 12.81 7.01 11.81
C THR A 299 12.51 7.20 10.33
N TYR A 300 13.53 7.24 9.50
CA TYR A 300 13.40 7.39 8.06
C TYR A 300 12.45 6.37 7.43
N LEU A 301 11.54 6.84 6.59
CA LEU A 301 10.38 6.09 6.14
C LEU A 301 10.60 5.24 4.88
N ARG A 302 11.71 5.45 4.15
CA ARG A 302 12.02 4.67 2.95
C ARG A 302 13.09 3.65 3.29
N THR A 303 12.66 2.47 3.69
CA THR A 303 13.54 1.38 4.12
C THR A 303 12.92 0.02 3.83
N ASP A 304 13.73 -0.92 3.46
CA ASP A 304 13.41 -2.35 3.37
C ASP A 304 14.01 -3.15 4.55
N SER A 305 14.73 -2.45 5.44
CA SER A 305 15.36 -3.03 6.62
C SER A 305 14.38 -3.20 7.77
N THR A 306 14.49 -4.32 8.49
CA THR A 306 13.82 -4.55 9.79
C THR A 306 14.79 -4.42 10.96
N ARG A 307 16.02 -3.95 10.71
CA ARG A 307 17.06 -3.74 11.72
C ARG A 307 16.68 -2.60 12.67
N ILE A 308 17.10 -2.69 13.88
CA ILE A 308 16.90 -1.68 14.93
C ILE A 308 18.25 -1.43 15.61
N SER A 309 18.55 -0.17 15.95
CA SER A 309 19.74 0.17 16.73
C SER A 309 19.67 -0.45 18.12
N GLU A 310 20.82 -0.80 18.68
CA GLU A 310 20.92 -1.40 20.02
C GLU A 310 20.33 -0.49 21.09
N GLU A 311 20.53 0.82 20.96
CA GLU A 311 19.99 1.84 21.85
C GLU A 311 18.45 1.83 21.83
N ALA A 312 17.82 1.83 20.66
CA ALA A 312 16.36 1.79 20.53
C ALA A 312 15.77 0.46 21.01
N ASP A 313 16.46 -0.66 20.79
CA ASP A 313 16.05 -1.97 21.32
C ASP A 313 16.08 -1.98 22.86
N ALA A 314 17.16 -1.49 23.47
CA ALA A 314 17.31 -1.43 24.93
C ALA A 314 16.24 -0.53 25.54
N ASN A 315 16.06 0.68 25.04
CA ASN A 315 15.06 1.64 25.55
C ASN A 315 13.63 1.10 25.43
N CYS A 316 13.31 0.41 24.32
CA CYS A 316 11.99 -0.19 24.15
C CYS A 316 11.74 -1.34 25.11
N ARG A 317 12.73 -2.20 25.35
CA ARG A 317 12.62 -3.31 26.32
C ARG A 317 12.45 -2.81 27.75
N GLU A 318 13.20 -1.81 28.14
CA GLU A 318 13.05 -1.15 29.42
C GLU A 318 11.63 -0.58 29.58
N TYR A 319 11.13 0.12 28.56
CA TYR A 319 9.75 0.62 28.55
C TYR A 319 8.72 -0.52 28.71
N ILE A 320 8.88 -1.64 28.00
CA ILE A 320 7.98 -2.80 28.11
C ILE A 320 7.99 -3.35 29.53
N GLY A 321 9.17 -3.58 30.13
CA GLY A 321 9.29 -4.08 31.49
C GLY A 321 8.59 -3.16 32.51
N GLN A 322 8.77 -1.85 32.38
CA GLN A 322 8.14 -0.86 33.27
C GLN A 322 6.63 -0.74 33.11
N GLN A 323 6.09 -0.87 31.89
CA GLN A 323 4.66 -0.62 31.62
C GLN A 323 3.79 -1.88 31.63
N TYR A 324 4.35 -3.04 31.29
CA TYR A 324 3.60 -4.29 31.09
C TYR A 324 4.08 -5.42 32.03
N GLY A 325 5.31 -5.36 32.53
CA GLY A 325 5.95 -6.41 33.31
C GLY A 325 7.09 -7.11 32.55
N GLU A 326 8.04 -7.67 33.31
CA GLU A 326 9.23 -8.34 32.75
C GLU A 326 8.87 -9.56 31.90
N GLU A 327 7.78 -10.25 32.19
CA GLU A 327 7.29 -11.40 31.45
C GLU A 327 6.84 -11.05 30.02
N PHE A 328 6.53 -9.77 29.76
CA PHE A 328 6.19 -9.27 28.42
C PHE A 328 7.40 -8.87 27.60
N VAL A 329 8.61 -8.83 28.18
CA VAL A 329 9.83 -8.51 27.43
C VAL A 329 10.24 -9.72 26.59
N GLY A 330 10.33 -9.51 25.27
CA GLY A 330 10.68 -10.58 24.33
C GLY A 330 12.14 -11.06 24.48
N ASP A 331 12.43 -12.27 24.09
CA ASP A 331 13.80 -12.83 24.09
C ASP A 331 14.65 -12.14 22.98
N LYS A 332 15.88 -11.73 23.32
CA LYS A 332 16.84 -11.16 22.35
C LYS A 332 17.19 -12.10 21.21
N LYS A 333 17.15 -13.41 21.45
CA LYS A 333 17.46 -14.45 20.46
C LYS A 333 16.33 -14.70 19.45
N SER A 334 15.11 -14.26 19.75
CA SER A 334 13.95 -14.47 18.85
C SER A 334 13.95 -13.57 17.61
N VAL A 335 14.78 -12.53 17.60
CA VAL A 335 14.91 -11.61 16.46
C VAL A 335 16.01 -12.14 15.52
N LYS A 336 15.74 -13.24 14.83
CA LYS A 336 16.54 -13.58 13.65
C LYS A 336 16.22 -12.53 12.59
N THR A 337 17.14 -11.58 12.39
CA THR A 337 17.20 -10.86 11.12
C THR A 337 17.31 -11.93 10.03
N THR A 338 16.30 -12.05 9.22
CA THR A 338 16.40 -12.87 8.01
C THR A 338 17.60 -12.33 7.24
N LYS A 339 18.66 -13.11 7.18
CA LYS A 339 19.81 -12.86 6.31
C LYS A 339 19.37 -13.08 4.86
N THR A 340 18.49 -12.24 4.36
CA THR A 340 18.40 -12.00 2.93
C THR A 340 19.58 -11.08 2.61
N GLY A 341 20.56 -11.59 1.90
CA GLY A 341 21.88 -11.01 1.72
C GLY A 341 21.93 -9.73 0.88
N LYS A 342 21.02 -8.77 1.12
CA LYS A 342 20.93 -7.50 0.40
C LYS A 342 20.41 -6.38 1.33
N ILE A 343 20.89 -6.32 2.55
CA ILE A 343 20.54 -5.24 3.47
C ILE A 343 21.59 -4.16 3.30
N GLN A 344 21.17 -2.98 2.86
CA GLN A 344 21.92 -1.75 3.08
C GLN A 344 22.07 -1.60 4.59
N ASP A 345 23.25 -1.92 5.12
CA ASP A 345 23.54 -1.92 6.57
C ASP A 345 23.32 -0.56 7.27
N ALA A 346 23.09 0.49 6.49
CA ALA A 346 22.89 1.85 6.99
C ALA A 346 21.45 2.16 7.43
N HIS A 347 20.43 1.40 6.95
CA HIS A 347 19.03 1.72 7.21
C HIS A 347 18.47 0.95 8.39
N GLU A 348 17.61 1.61 9.16
CA GLU A 348 16.80 1.01 10.22
C GLU A 348 15.35 0.83 9.76
N ALA A 349 14.60 -0.02 10.50
CA ALA A 349 13.15 -0.14 10.37
C ALA A 349 12.45 1.17 10.71
N ILE A 350 11.22 1.32 10.23
CA ILE A 350 10.34 2.42 10.62
C ILE A 350 9.85 2.18 12.05
N ARG A 351 10.28 3.03 12.97
CA ARG A 351 9.98 2.96 14.39
C ARG A 351 9.78 4.36 15.01
N PRO A 352 9.15 4.48 16.18
CA PRO A 352 9.18 5.73 16.91
C PRO A 352 10.62 6.09 17.31
N THR A 353 10.92 7.37 17.34
CA THR A 353 12.23 7.89 17.81
C THR A 353 12.39 7.75 19.33
N ASP A 354 11.27 7.74 20.06
CA ASP A 354 11.21 7.63 21.51
C ASP A 354 10.02 6.73 21.90
N SER A 355 10.30 5.54 22.43
CA SER A 355 9.29 4.56 22.84
C SER A 355 8.41 5.07 24.00
N SER A 356 8.91 5.98 24.81
CA SER A 356 8.16 6.57 25.93
C SER A 356 7.04 7.51 25.49
N LEU A 357 7.10 8.03 24.23
CA LEU A 357 6.04 8.83 23.64
C LEU A 357 4.87 7.94 23.18
N SER A 358 4.19 7.34 24.16
CA SER A 358 3.05 6.48 23.86
C SER A 358 1.93 7.23 23.13
N PRO A 359 1.11 6.54 22.32
CA PRO A 359 -0.02 7.16 21.62
C PRO A 359 -0.95 7.93 22.55
N ALA A 360 -1.17 7.45 23.79
CA ALA A 360 -2.02 8.11 24.76
C ALA A 360 -1.52 9.52 25.12
N MET A 361 -0.20 9.72 25.18
CA MET A 361 0.40 11.01 25.56
C MET A 361 0.29 12.09 24.48
N ILE A 362 0.20 11.70 23.21
CA ILE A 362 0.26 12.65 22.08
C ILE A 362 -1.04 12.72 21.26
N LYS A 363 -2.07 11.98 21.66
CA LYS A 363 -3.35 11.88 20.94
C LYS A 363 -3.97 13.25 20.63
N GLU A 364 -4.04 14.12 21.62
CA GLU A 364 -4.67 15.44 21.50
C GLU A 364 -3.77 16.48 20.80
N GLN A 365 -2.53 16.11 20.46
CA GLN A 365 -1.53 17.02 19.89
C GLN A 365 -1.34 16.81 18.38
N LEU A 366 -1.88 15.73 17.83
CA LEU A 366 -1.74 15.38 16.42
C LEU A 366 -3.09 15.40 15.69
N PRO A 367 -3.13 15.81 14.42
CA PRO A 367 -4.27 15.57 13.55
C PRO A 367 -4.64 14.08 13.51
N ARG A 368 -5.94 13.79 13.42
CA ARG A 368 -6.48 12.43 13.51
C ARG A 368 -5.74 11.38 12.66
N ASP A 369 -5.51 11.66 11.38
CA ASP A 369 -4.88 10.69 10.49
C ASP A 369 -3.40 10.50 10.80
N LEU A 370 -2.71 11.58 11.16
CA LEU A 370 -1.31 11.55 11.58
C LEU A 370 -1.14 10.74 12.88
N PHE A 371 -2.03 10.97 13.84
CA PHE A 371 -2.09 10.20 15.09
C PHE A 371 -2.30 8.70 14.81
N ARG A 372 -3.28 8.34 13.97
CA ARG A 372 -3.57 6.93 13.65
C ARG A 372 -2.37 6.23 13.02
N LEU A 373 -1.65 6.91 12.15
CA LEU A 373 -0.45 6.33 11.53
C LEU A 373 0.67 6.18 12.56
N TYR A 374 0.90 7.20 13.40
CA TYR A 374 1.88 7.10 14.48
C TYR A 374 1.55 5.94 15.44
N GLN A 375 0.29 5.83 15.86
CA GLN A 375 -0.18 4.74 16.71
C GLN A 375 0.10 3.37 16.09
N LEU A 376 -0.16 3.21 14.79
CA LEU A 376 0.14 1.96 14.08
C LEU A 376 1.64 1.62 14.11
N ILE A 377 2.49 2.61 13.85
CA ILE A 377 3.95 2.43 13.86
C ILE A 377 4.44 2.10 15.27
N TRP A 378 3.98 2.86 16.26
CA TRP A 378 4.38 2.68 17.66
C TRP A 378 3.97 1.31 18.21
N THR A 379 2.70 0.93 18.02
CA THR A 379 2.17 -0.36 18.50
C THR A 379 2.88 -1.54 17.85
N ARG A 380 3.18 -1.45 16.56
CA ARG A 380 3.93 -2.48 15.83
C ARG A 380 5.36 -2.61 16.35
N PHE A 381 6.03 -1.50 16.59
CA PHE A 381 7.40 -1.50 17.09
C PHE A 381 7.49 -2.09 18.49
N VAL A 382 6.66 -1.62 19.43
CA VAL A 382 6.63 -2.15 20.79
C VAL A 382 6.31 -3.64 20.79
N ALA A 383 5.27 -4.06 20.05
CA ALA A 383 4.92 -5.47 19.91
C ALA A 383 6.07 -6.32 19.38
N SER A 384 6.88 -5.79 18.47
CA SER A 384 8.03 -6.51 17.91
C SER A 384 9.14 -6.83 18.92
N ARG A 385 9.12 -6.16 20.07
CA ARG A 385 10.08 -6.36 21.19
C ARG A 385 9.46 -7.10 22.37
N MET A 386 8.16 -7.42 22.28
CA MET A 386 7.43 -8.16 23.33
C MET A 386 7.57 -9.67 23.16
N ALA A 387 7.23 -10.39 24.23
CA ALA A 387 7.20 -11.84 24.27
C ALA A 387 6.16 -12.44 23.32
N GLU A 388 6.39 -13.67 22.90
CA GLU A 388 5.45 -14.45 22.07
C GLU A 388 4.12 -14.65 22.81
N ALA A 389 3.01 -14.64 22.06
CA ALA A 389 1.73 -15.08 22.59
C ALA A 389 1.69 -16.61 22.64
N VAL A 390 1.12 -17.15 23.73
CA VAL A 390 1.02 -18.59 23.98
C VAL A 390 -0.44 -19.00 23.94
N TYR A 391 -0.75 -19.97 23.10
CA TYR A 391 -2.05 -20.60 22.99
C TYR A 391 -1.99 -22.03 23.55
N GLU A 392 -2.94 -22.35 24.40
CA GLU A 392 -3.24 -23.73 24.77
C GLU A 392 -4.13 -24.32 23.64
N THR A 393 -3.77 -25.48 23.12
CA THR A 393 -4.46 -26.14 22.03
C THR A 393 -4.91 -27.55 22.42
N THR A 394 -6.10 -27.96 22.00
CA THR A 394 -6.60 -29.33 22.12
C THR A 394 -7.06 -29.75 20.73
N SER A 395 -6.59 -30.90 20.27
CA SER A 395 -7.02 -31.54 19.04
C SER A 395 -7.51 -32.96 19.39
N VAL A 396 -8.75 -33.26 19.00
CA VAL A 396 -9.41 -34.55 19.21
C VAL A 396 -9.61 -35.20 17.85
N LYS A 397 -8.97 -36.35 17.64
CA LYS A 397 -9.29 -37.20 16.49
C LYS A 397 -10.40 -38.15 16.86
N ILE A 398 -11.40 -38.26 16.00
CA ILE A 398 -12.57 -39.13 16.16
C ILE A 398 -12.58 -40.12 14.99
N GLU A 399 -12.87 -41.35 15.28
CA GLU A 399 -13.03 -42.44 14.32
C GLU A 399 -14.47 -42.83 14.23
N ALA A 400 -14.96 -43.06 13.00
CA ALA A 400 -16.29 -43.62 12.70
C ALA A 400 -16.11 -44.69 11.61
N GLY A 401 -16.04 -45.98 12.01
CA GLY A 401 -15.66 -47.07 11.11
C GLY A 401 -14.24 -46.88 10.54
N GLU A 402 -14.14 -46.71 9.24
CA GLU A 402 -12.86 -46.43 8.57
C GLU A 402 -12.55 -44.93 8.38
N TYR A 403 -13.45 -44.06 8.80
CA TYR A 403 -13.44 -42.63 8.54
C TYR A 403 -12.97 -41.84 9.76
N HIS A 404 -12.31 -40.71 9.50
CA HIS A 404 -11.72 -39.86 10.52
C HIS A 404 -12.31 -38.44 10.50
N PHE A 405 -12.57 -37.93 11.69
CA PHE A 405 -12.93 -36.54 11.93
C PHE A 405 -11.95 -35.88 12.89
N ASN A 406 -11.83 -34.60 12.82
CA ASN A 406 -11.00 -33.82 13.72
C ASN A 406 -11.76 -32.62 14.29
N VAL A 407 -11.61 -32.39 15.58
CA VAL A 407 -12.05 -31.17 16.23
C VAL A 407 -10.84 -30.53 16.90
N ALA A 408 -10.58 -29.26 16.59
CA ALA A 408 -9.45 -28.53 17.17
C ALA A 408 -9.97 -27.25 17.83
N ALA A 409 -9.46 -26.96 19.01
CA ALA A 409 -9.79 -25.76 19.72
C ALA A 409 -8.53 -25.13 20.33
N SER A 410 -8.55 -23.81 20.47
CA SER A 410 -7.47 -23.07 21.10
C SER A 410 -8.01 -21.95 21.98
N ARG A 411 -7.24 -21.60 23.00
CA ARG A 411 -7.45 -20.40 23.81
C ARG A 411 -6.12 -19.71 24.08
N VAL A 412 -6.16 -18.43 24.27
CA VAL A 412 -4.98 -17.67 24.69
C VAL A 412 -4.68 -18.02 26.16
N LYS A 413 -3.45 -18.46 26.40
CA LYS A 413 -2.88 -18.72 27.73
C LYS A 413 -2.11 -17.50 28.23
N PHE A 414 -1.37 -16.86 27.32
CA PHE A 414 -0.60 -15.64 27.57
C PHE A 414 -0.66 -14.75 26.33
N ASP A 415 -1.11 -13.51 26.50
CA ASP A 415 -1.34 -12.59 25.36
C ASP A 415 -0.03 -12.10 24.73
N GLY A 416 1.05 -11.96 25.50
CA GLY A 416 2.33 -11.48 25.00
C GLY A 416 2.18 -10.18 24.22
N PHE A 417 2.75 -10.13 23.02
CA PHE A 417 2.69 -8.94 22.14
C PHE A 417 1.26 -8.55 21.71
N MET A 418 0.29 -9.46 21.77
CA MET A 418 -1.09 -9.19 21.40
C MET A 418 -1.79 -8.20 22.33
N THR A 419 -1.26 -7.97 23.53
CA THR A 419 -1.71 -6.92 24.44
C THR A 419 -1.65 -5.54 23.79
N VAL A 420 -0.65 -5.29 22.93
CA VAL A 420 -0.42 -4.00 22.27
C VAL A 420 -0.85 -4.03 20.80
N TYR A 421 -0.67 -5.16 20.13
CA TYR A 421 -0.87 -5.31 18.70
C TYR A 421 -1.65 -6.59 18.39
N SER A 422 -2.97 -6.53 18.53
CA SER A 422 -3.84 -7.65 18.18
C SER A 422 -4.25 -7.56 16.70
N TYR A 423 -4.08 -8.65 15.98
CA TYR A 423 -4.88 -8.98 14.81
C TYR A 423 -6.19 -9.55 15.33
N ASP A 424 -7.31 -9.34 14.64
CA ASP A 424 -8.65 -9.75 15.03
C ASP A 424 -8.67 -10.85 16.09
N THR A 425 -9.37 -10.60 17.16
CA THR A 425 -9.48 -11.54 18.28
C THR A 425 -9.83 -12.92 17.73
N GLU A 426 -8.83 -13.81 17.62
CA GLU A 426 -9.10 -15.24 17.49
C GLU A 426 -9.96 -15.57 18.71
N LYS A 427 -11.27 -15.66 18.50
CA LYS A 427 -12.20 -16.00 19.56
C LYS A 427 -11.77 -17.35 20.09
N SER A 428 -11.61 -17.45 21.42
CA SER A 428 -11.36 -18.74 22.05
C SER A 428 -12.43 -19.73 21.55
N THR A 429 -12.00 -20.74 20.84
CA THR A 429 -12.87 -21.84 20.38
C THR A 429 -12.95 -22.95 21.41
N MET A 430 -12.06 -22.92 22.42
CA MET A 430 -12.01 -23.92 23.46
C MET A 430 -13.12 -23.71 24.49
N ASN A 431 -14.01 -24.68 24.63
CA ASN A 431 -14.99 -24.74 25.72
C ASN A 431 -14.53 -25.66 26.85
N ALA A 432 -15.23 -25.62 27.97
CA ALA A 432 -14.89 -26.42 29.16
C ALA A 432 -14.99 -27.94 28.91
N ALA A 433 -15.85 -28.35 27.98
CA ALA A 433 -16.04 -29.79 27.65
C ALA A 433 -14.83 -30.34 26.88
N MET A 434 -14.24 -29.56 25.95
CA MET A 434 -13.05 -29.96 25.20
C MET A 434 -11.87 -30.34 26.11
N LYS A 435 -11.72 -29.68 27.24
CA LYS A 435 -10.63 -29.96 28.21
C LYS A 435 -10.79 -31.28 28.93
N LYS A 436 -12.01 -31.80 29.03
CA LYS A 436 -12.33 -33.01 29.78
C LYS A 436 -12.39 -34.24 28.89
N ILE A 437 -12.27 -34.08 27.56
CA ILE A 437 -12.26 -35.20 26.64
C ILE A 437 -11.00 -36.01 26.83
N THR A 438 -11.18 -37.31 27.07
CA THR A 438 -10.15 -38.33 27.10
C THR A 438 -10.42 -39.36 26.02
N LYS A 439 -9.52 -40.32 25.83
CA LYS A 439 -9.74 -41.43 24.88
C LYS A 439 -10.96 -42.27 25.22
N ASP A 440 -11.30 -42.37 26.50
CA ASP A 440 -12.42 -43.18 26.99
C ASP A 440 -13.72 -42.37 27.11
N THR A 441 -13.75 -41.14 26.60
CA THR A 441 -14.97 -40.32 26.64
C THR A 441 -15.97 -40.84 25.63
N GLU A 442 -17.15 -41.27 26.14
CA GLU A 442 -18.26 -41.63 25.27
C GLU A 442 -18.80 -40.38 24.54
N ILE A 443 -18.86 -40.49 23.22
CA ILE A 443 -19.38 -39.44 22.34
C ILE A 443 -20.53 -39.98 21.50
N THR A 444 -21.47 -39.11 21.15
CA THR A 444 -22.63 -39.50 20.36
C THR A 444 -22.78 -38.54 19.19
N LEU A 445 -22.98 -39.08 17.98
CA LEU A 445 -23.34 -38.30 16.81
C LEU A 445 -24.75 -37.69 17.01
N SER A 446 -24.83 -36.37 16.86
CA SER A 446 -26.12 -35.67 16.85
C SER A 446 -26.61 -35.44 15.42
N GLU A 447 -25.76 -34.96 14.56
CA GLU A 447 -26.11 -34.61 13.18
C GLU A 447 -24.86 -34.66 12.28
N LEU A 448 -25.07 -35.07 11.01
CA LEU A 448 -24.08 -34.93 9.94
C LEU A 448 -24.51 -33.79 9.03
N LYS A 449 -23.58 -32.84 8.80
CA LYS A 449 -23.82 -31.63 7.99
C LYS A 449 -22.96 -31.68 6.75
N ALA A 450 -23.56 -31.86 5.60
CA ALA A 450 -22.92 -31.73 4.30
C ALA A 450 -23.13 -30.32 3.78
N GLN A 451 -22.06 -29.68 3.33
CA GLN A 451 -22.13 -28.32 2.81
C GLN A 451 -21.42 -28.23 1.45
N GLN A 452 -22.14 -27.74 0.46
CA GLN A 452 -21.64 -27.49 -0.87
C GLN A 452 -20.81 -26.19 -0.89
N HIS A 453 -19.69 -26.22 -1.57
CA HIS A 453 -18.80 -25.08 -1.80
C HIS A 453 -18.38 -25.03 -3.26
N PHE A 454 -17.97 -23.84 -3.67
CA PHE A 454 -17.37 -23.62 -4.98
C PHE A 454 -16.03 -22.87 -4.80
N THR A 455 -15.01 -23.30 -5.52
CA THR A 455 -13.74 -22.57 -5.54
C THR A 455 -13.98 -21.15 -6.04
N GLN A 456 -13.26 -20.21 -5.48
CA GLN A 456 -13.37 -18.79 -5.81
C GLN A 456 -12.17 -18.34 -6.65
N PRO A 457 -12.35 -17.42 -7.59
CA PRO A 457 -11.24 -16.86 -8.33
C PRO A 457 -10.25 -16.14 -7.39
N PRO A 458 -9.00 -15.92 -7.81
CA PRO A 458 -8.09 -15.07 -7.07
C PRO A 458 -8.71 -13.68 -6.88
N ALA A 459 -8.40 -13.03 -5.76
CA ALA A 459 -8.92 -11.70 -5.49
C ALA A 459 -8.24 -10.64 -6.39
N HIS A 460 -9.00 -9.64 -6.82
CA HIS A 460 -8.46 -8.45 -7.46
C HIS A 460 -7.36 -7.82 -6.61
N PHE A 461 -6.38 -7.21 -7.24
CA PHE A 461 -5.38 -6.47 -6.51
C PHE A 461 -5.98 -5.29 -5.74
N THR A 462 -5.47 -5.07 -4.55
CA THR A 462 -5.59 -3.82 -3.81
C THR A 462 -4.23 -3.10 -3.85
N GLU A 463 -4.16 -1.82 -3.48
CA GLU A 463 -2.85 -1.16 -3.34
C GLU A 463 -1.91 -1.96 -2.41
N ALA A 464 -2.44 -2.54 -1.32
CA ALA A 464 -1.67 -3.32 -0.36
C ALA A 464 -1.13 -4.64 -0.95
N SER A 465 -1.98 -5.41 -1.64
CA SER A 465 -1.54 -6.67 -2.23
C SER A 465 -0.61 -6.46 -3.42
N LEU A 466 -0.82 -5.39 -4.21
CA LEU A 466 0.10 -5.03 -5.29
C LEU A 466 1.48 -4.65 -4.77
N VAL A 467 1.57 -3.81 -3.72
CA VAL A 467 2.86 -3.48 -3.08
C VAL A 467 3.56 -4.74 -2.57
N LYS A 468 2.81 -5.65 -1.94
CA LYS A 468 3.34 -6.93 -1.47
C LYS A 468 3.91 -7.76 -2.62
N THR A 469 3.16 -7.92 -3.70
CA THR A 469 3.60 -8.68 -4.88
C THR A 469 4.82 -8.05 -5.54
N LEU A 470 4.86 -6.72 -5.69
CA LEU A 470 6.02 -6.02 -6.24
C LEU A 470 7.29 -6.25 -5.38
N GLU A 471 7.15 -6.19 -4.05
CA GLU A 471 8.25 -6.49 -3.12
C GLU A 471 8.73 -7.93 -3.24
N GLU A 472 7.82 -8.92 -3.23
CA GLU A 472 8.13 -10.35 -3.35
C GLU A 472 8.83 -10.69 -4.67
N LEU A 473 8.45 -10.03 -5.75
CA LEU A 473 9.06 -10.18 -7.07
C LEU A 473 10.35 -9.35 -7.25
N GLY A 474 10.71 -8.51 -6.28
CA GLY A 474 11.88 -7.64 -6.36
C GLY A 474 11.73 -6.45 -7.31
N ILE A 475 10.49 -6.09 -7.69
CA ILE A 475 10.16 -5.01 -8.62
C ILE A 475 9.95 -3.71 -7.86
N GLY A 476 10.71 -2.68 -8.23
CA GLY A 476 10.70 -1.40 -7.52
C GLY A 476 11.47 -1.44 -6.20
N ARG A 477 11.39 -0.35 -5.45
CA ARG A 477 12.06 -0.13 -4.16
C ARG A 477 11.18 0.76 -3.28
N PRO A 478 11.48 0.94 -1.99
CA PRO A 478 10.69 1.78 -1.07
C PRO A 478 10.29 3.16 -1.64
N SER A 479 11.13 3.75 -2.47
CA SER A 479 10.87 5.06 -3.10
C SER A 479 9.88 5.00 -4.28
N THR A 480 9.61 3.84 -4.87
CA THR A 480 8.84 3.72 -6.13
C THR A 480 7.47 3.06 -6.00
N TYR A 481 7.18 2.29 -4.94
CA TYR A 481 5.89 1.60 -4.81
C TYR A 481 4.68 2.55 -4.92
N ALA A 482 4.60 3.54 -4.04
CA ALA A 482 3.49 4.50 -4.05
C ALA A 482 3.45 5.38 -5.31
N PRO A 483 4.58 5.91 -5.84
CA PRO A 483 4.61 6.63 -7.11
C PRO A 483 4.11 5.80 -8.30
N THR A 484 4.46 4.53 -8.39
CA THR A 484 4.01 3.63 -9.47
C THR A 484 2.50 3.51 -9.47
N ILE A 485 1.88 3.14 -8.34
CA ILE A 485 0.42 3.04 -8.22
C ILE A 485 -0.26 4.37 -8.51
N THR A 486 0.29 5.47 -7.97
CA THR A 486 -0.24 6.81 -8.23
C THR A 486 -0.21 7.16 -9.71
N THR A 487 0.85 6.79 -10.42
CA THR A 487 0.99 7.04 -11.86
C THR A 487 0.00 6.22 -12.67
N LEU A 488 -0.17 4.92 -12.39
CA LEU A 488 -1.15 4.07 -13.06
C LEU A 488 -2.58 4.61 -12.92
N LEU A 489 -2.95 5.04 -11.71
CA LEU A 489 -4.25 5.70 -11.44
C LEU A 489 -4.38 7.06 -12.14
N ALA A 490 -3.34 7.89 -12.13
CA ALA A 490 -3.35 9.21 -12.77
C ALA A 490 -3.39 9.12 -14.30
N ARG A 491 -2.76 8.11 -14.89
CA ARG A 491 -2.81 7.79 -16.33
C ARG A 491 -4.09 7.07 -16.72
N ARG A 492 -4.85 6.59 -15.74
CA ARG A 492 -6.08 5.82 -15.94
C ARG A 492 -5.88 4.51 -16.68
N TYR A 493 -4.73 3.92 -16.50
CA TYR A 493 -4.50 2.55 -16.89
C TYR A 493 -5.25 1.59 -15.99
N ILE A 494 -5.44 2.01 -14.74
CA ILE A 494 -6.27 1.32 -13.75
C ILE A 494 -7.23 2.30 -13.07
N VAL A 495 -8.31 1.75 -12.54
CA VAL A 495 -9.25 2.47 -11.68
C VAL A 495 -9.33 1.79 -10.33
N LYS A 496 -9.70 2.55 -9.31
CA LYS A 496 -9.89 2.05 -7.95
C LYS A 496 -11.35 2.14 -7.56
N GLU A 497 -11.99 1.00 -7.37
CA GLU A 497 -13.35 0.90 -6.86
C GLU A 497 -13.34 0.25 -5.49
N ASN A 498 -13.91 0.93 -4.50
CA ASN A 498 -13.78 0.55 -3.09
C ASN A 498 -12.32 0.42 -2.66
N LYS A 499 -11.76 -0.78 -2.64
CA LYS A 499 -10.35 -1.04 -2.33
C LYS A 499 -9.62 -1.74 -3.47
N ASN A 500 -10.37 -2.30 -4.43
CA ASN A 500 -9.84 -3.07 -5.53
C ASN A 500 -9.36 -2.18 -6.67
N LEU A 501 -8.35 -2.65 -7.35
CA LEU A 501 -7.79 -2.07 -8.56
C LEU A 501 -8.30 -2.89 -9.75
N TYR A 502 -8.84 -2.23 -10.74
CA TYR A 502 -9.32 -2.84 -11.98
C TYR A 502 -8.57 -2.24 -13.16
N ILE A 503 -8.30 -3.06 -14.16
CA ILE A 503 -7.77 -2.59 -15.43
C ILE A 503 -8.85 -1.79 -16.19
N THR A 504 -8.43 -0.87 -17.03
CA THR A 504 -9.32 -0.17 -17.96
C THR A 504 -9.00 -0.61 -19.39
N GLU A 505 -9.92 -0.44 -20.34
CA GLU A 505 -9.66 -0.68 -21.77
C GLU A 505 -8.39 0.04 -22.27
N LEU A 506 -8.16 1.27 -21.75
CA LEU A 506 -6.93 2.00 -22.05
C LEU A 506 -5.70 1.29 -21.44
N GLY A 507 -5.82 0.75 -20.26
CA GLY A 507 -4.77 0.01 -19.58
C GLY A 507 -4.42 -1.28 -20.31
N GLU A 508 -5.43 -2.04 -20.74
CA GLU A 508 -5.27 -3.25 -21.56
C GLU A 508 -4.57 -2.92 -22.88
N ALA A 509 -5.08 -1.95 -23.64
CA ALA A 509 -4.47 -1.56 -24.91
C ALA A 509 -3.01 -1.10 -24.78
N VAL A 510 -2.66 -0.43 -23.66
CA VAL A 510 -1.26 -0.07 -23.36
C VAL A 510 -0.44 -1.30 -22.97
N ASN A 511 -1.00 -2.23 -22.21
CA ASN A 511 -0.33 -3.45 -21.81
C ASN A 511 -0.02 -4.33 -23.02
N ASP A 512 -1.02 -4.60 -23.86
CA ASP A 512 -0.90 -5.43 -25.06
C ASP A 512 0.17 -4.85 -25.99
N MET A 513 0.12 -3.54 -26.23
CA MET A 513 1.13 -2.87 -27.06
C MET A 513 2.54 -2.95 -26.45
N MET A 514 2.64 -2.93 -25.12
CA MET A 514 3.93 -3.09 -24.43
C MET A 514 4.41 -4.55 -24.49
N GLU A 515 3.53 -5.54 -24.43
CA GLU A 515 3.89 -6.94 -24.58
C GLU A 515 4.33 -7.29 -26.01
N ASP A 516 3.62 -6.78 -27.00
CA ASP A 516 3.94 -7.01 -28.41
C ASP A 516 5.23 -6.30 -28.84
N GLY A 517 5.38 -5.05 -28.47
CA GLY A 517 6.52 -4.23 -28.92
C GLY A 517 7.74 -4.28 -28.02
N PHE A 518 7.55 -4.51 -26.73
CA PHE A 518 8.60 -4.38 -25.72
C PHE A 518 8.56 -5.50 -24.66
N PRO A 519 8.52 -6.78 -25.06
CA PRO A 519 8.34 -7.89 -24.12
C PRO A 519 9.40 -7.93 -23.01
N THR A 520 10.65 -7.57 -23.33
CA THR A 520 11.73 -7.49 -22.32
C THR A 520 11.47 -6.43 -21.26
N ILE A 521 10.88 -5.29 -21.62
CA ILE A 521 10.62 -4.18 -20.67
C ILE A 521 9.50 -4.54 -19.70
N VAL A 522 8.54 -5.36 -20.11
CA VAL A 522 7.44 -5.83 -19.26
C VAL A 522 7.72 -7.18 -18.59
N ASP A 523 8.90 -7.76 -18.84
CA ASP A 523 9.31 -8.98 -18.16
C ASP A 523 9.65 -8.73 -16.68
N VAL A 524 9.06 -9.54 -15.82
CA VAL A 524 9.21 -9.46 -14.35
C VAL A 524 10.66 -9.70 -13.93
N ASN A 525 11.30 -10.75 -14.49
CA ASN A 525 12.66 -11.13 -14.11
C ASN A 525 13.67 -10.09 -14.61
N PHE A 526 13.47 -9.58 -15.82
CA PHE A 526 14.32 -8.51 -16.36
C PHE A 526 14.31 -7.28 -15.46
N THR A 527 13.11 -6.81 -15.06
CA THR A 527 12.98 -5.63 -14.19
C THR A 527 13.55 -5.87 -12.79
N ALA A 528 13.33 -7.05 -12.20
CA ALA A 528 13.91 -7.43 -10.92
C ALA A 528 15.44 -7.49 -10.97
N ASN A 529 16.01 -8.05 -12.05
CA ASN A 529 17.45 -8.10 -12.28
C ASN A 529 18.05 -6.70 -12.44
N MET A 530 17.36 -5.82 -13.18
CA MET A 530 17.78 -4.42 -13.34
C MET A 530 17.81 -3.68 -11.99
N GLU A 531 16.79 -3.86 -11.12
CA GLU A 531 16.79 -3.30 -9.77
C GLU A 531 17.98 -3.86 -8.94
N SER A 532 18.31 -5.12 -9.09
CA SER A 532 19.48 -5.75 -8.44
C SER A 532 20.81 -5.22 -8.98
N LEU A 533 20.89 -4.91 -10.28
CA LEU A 533 22.07 -4.26 -10.87
C LEU A 533 22.24 -2.84 -10.33
N LEU A 534 21.16 -2.08 -10.17
CA LEU A 534 21.21 -0.75 -9.57
C LEU A 534 21.68 -0.78 -8.11
N ASP A 535 21.28 -1.81 -7.34
CA ASP A 535 21.81 -2.03 -5.99
C ASP A 535 23.31 -2.38 -6.02
N SER A 536 23.75 -3.15 -7.02
CA SER A 536 25.18 -3.46 -7.21
C SER A 536 26.02 -2.24 -7.59
N VAL A 537 25.43 -1.26 -8.29
CA VAL A 537 26.07 0.05 -8.53
C VAL A 537 26.22 0.81 -7.20
N GLU A 538 25.17 0.83 -6.38
CA GLU A 538 25.18 1.45 -5.06
C GLU A 538 26.25 0.85 -4.12
N GLU A 539 26.49 -0.45 -4.23
CA GLU A 539 27.57 -1.15 -3.51
C GLU A 539 28.97 -0.93 -4.14
N GLY A 540 29.07 -0.19 -5.23
CA GLY A 540 30.33 0.06 -5.96
C GLY A 540 30.89 -1.15 -6.72
N LYS A 541 30.10 -2.22 -6.90
CA LYS A 541 30.51 -3.45 -7.57
C LYS A 541 30.43 -3.37 -9.10
N VAL A 542 29.54 -2.52 -9.61
CA VAL A 542 29.29 -2.32 -11.05
C VAL A 542 29.30 -0.84 -11.38
N LYS A 543 29.91 -0.47 -12.50
CA LYS A 543 29.87 0.91 -13.00
C LYS A 543 28.49 1.19 -13.61
N TRP A 544 27.89 2.33 -13.27
CA TRP A 544 26.57 2.69 -13.76
C TRP A 544 26.48 2.82 -15.29
N LYS A 545 27.54 3.32 -15.94
CA LYS A 545 27.61 3.46 -17.38
C LYS A 545 27.55 2.11 -18.09
N THR A 546 28.21 1.10 -17.57
CA THR A 546 28.15 -0.26 -18.11
C THR A 546 26.73 -0.84 -18.07
N VAL A 547 25.95 -0.51 -17.05
CA VAL A 547 24.53 -0.95 -16.99
C VAL A 547 23.71 -0.31 -18.11
N VAL A 548 23.93 0.98 -18.37
CA VAL A 548 23.24 1.72 -19.45
C VAL A 548 23.72 1.27 -20.83
N GLU A 549 25.02 1.09 -21.00
CA GLU A 549 25.64 0.65 -22.25
C GLU A 549 25.12 -0.73 -22.69
N ASN A 550 25.01 -1.67 -21.76
CA ASN A 550 24.46 -3.01 -22.04
C ASN A 550 22.95 -3.00 -22.34
N PHE A 551 22.21 -2.05 -21.78
CA PHE A 551 20.77 -1.94 -21.98
C PHE A 551 20.38 -1.24 -23.29
N TYR A 552 21.13 -0.23 -23.71
CA TYR A 552 20.75 0.71 -24.77
C TYR A 552 20.56 0.08 -26.16
N PRO A 553 21.47 -0.78 -26.67
CA PRO A 553 21.35 -1.37 -28.02
C PRO A 553 20.06 -2.17 -28.21
N ASP A 554 19.75 -3.06 -27.28
CA ASP A 554 18.55 -3.90 -27.35
C ASP A 554 17.28 -3.04 -27.28
N MET A 555 17.32 -1.99 -26.47
CA MET A 555 16.23 -1.04 -26.33
C MET A 555 15.97 -0.28 -27.66
N ILE A 556 16.99 0.17 -28.34
CA ILE A 556 16.84 0.88 -29.63
C ILE A 556 16.34 -0.06 -30.71
N GLN A 557 16.86 -1.28 -30.79
CA GLN A 557 16.37 -2.28 -31.73
C GLN A 557 14.88 -2.57 -31.53
N ALA A 558 14.44 -2.72 -30.27
CA ALA A 558 13.02 -2.92 -29.94
C ALA A 558 12.16 -1.71 -30.36
N VAL A 559 12.65 -0.48 -30.14
CA VAL A 559 11.96 0.76 -30.57
C VAL A 559 11.78 0.80 -32.09
N GLU A 560 12.85 0.56 -32.87
CA GLU A 560 12.81 0.59 -34.32
C GLU A 560 11.88 -0.48 -34.90
N LYS A 561 11.83 -1.65 -34.28
CA LYS A 561 10.91 -2.72 -34.65
C LYS A 561 9.47 -2.33 -34.31
N ALA A 562 9.21 -1.85 -33.10
CA ALA A 562 7.88 -1.45 -32.66
C ALA A 562 7.28 -0.29 -33.46
N GLU A 563 8.08 0.69 -33.86
CA GLU A 563 7.64 1.79 -34.75
C GLU A 563 7.08 1.29 -36.10
N LYS A 564 7.67 0.22 -36.62
CA LYS A 564 7.33 -0.36 -37.94
C LYS A 564 6.18 -1.37 -37.85
N GLU A 565 6.17 -2.21 -36.84
CA GLU A 565 5.32 -3.41 -36.79
C GLU A 565 4.03 -3.21 -36.00
N LEU A 566 4.01 -2.29 -35.00
CA LEU A 566 2.81 -2.07 -34.17
C LEU A 566 1.72 -1.35 -34.98
N GLU A 567 0.50 -1.83 -34.87
CA GLU A 567 -0.68 -1.24 -35.49
C GLU A 567 -1.31 -0.15 -34.59
N GLU A 568 -2.11 0.74 -35.18
CA GLU A 568 -2.87 1.73 -34.43
C GLU A 568 -4.08 1.09 -33.71
N VAL A 569 -4.20 1.30 -32.45
CA VAL A 569 -5.34 0.86 -31.63
C VAL A 569 -6.28 2.03 -31.40
N LYS A 570 -7.51 1.93 -31.93
CA LYS A 570 -8.57 2.90 -31.71
C LYS A 570 -9.43 2.46 -30.52
N ILE A 571 -9.28 3.12 -29.40
CA ILE A 571 -10.17 2.91 -28.26
C ILE A 571 -11.47 3.66 -28.55
N ALA A 572 -12.58 2.93 -28.59
CA ALA A 572 -13.90 3.50 -28.76
C ALA A 572 -14.24 4.37 -27.55
N ASP A 573 -14.80 5.55 -27.80
CA ASP A 573 -15.32 6.36 -26.70
C ASP A 573 -16.60 5.70 -26.16
N GLU A 574 -16.75 5.63 -24.85
CA GLU A 574 -17.97 5.18 -24.17
C GLU A 574 -19.13 6.10 -24.58
N VAL A 575 -20.07 5.58 -25.37
CA VAL A 575 -21.21 6.33 -25.85
C VAL A 575 -22.24 6.46 -24.74
N SER A 576 -22.64 7.69 -24.44
CA SER A 576 -23.69 8.00 -23.45
C SER A 576 -25.06 8.01 -24.12
N GLU A 577 -26.11 7.75 -23.34
CA GLU A 577 -27.51 7.97 -23.76
C GLU A 577 -27.87 9.47 -23.91
N GLU A 578 -27.03 10.36 -23.36
CA GLU A 578 -27.23 11.79 -23.46
C GLU A 578 -26.97 12.31 -24.88
N VAL A 579 -27.91 13.09 -25.38
CA VAL A 579 -27.84 13.68 -26.74
C VAL A 579 -27.29 15.10 -26.65
N CYS A 580 -26.46 15.45 -27.61
CA CYS A 580 -25.95 16.81 -27.76
C CYS A 580 -27.07 17.76 -28.24
N GLU A 581 -27.36 18.80 -27.47
CA GLU A 581 -28.40 19.76 -27.76
C GLU A 581 -28.12 20.63 -29.00
N GLU A 582 -26.83 20.74 -29.39
CA GLU A 582 -26.41 21.57 -30.53
C GLU A 582 -26.45 20.80 -31.86
N CYS A 583 -26.15 19.51 -31.89
CA CYS A 583 -26.02 18.75 -33.14
C CYS A 583 -26.74 17.39 -33.18
N GLY A 584 -27.45 17.01 -32.11
CA GLY A 584 -28.26 15.80 -32.06
C GLY A 584 -27.51 14.47 -31.98
N ARG A 585 -26.16 14.46 -31.90
CA ARG A 585 -25.37 13.22 -31.75
C ARG A 585 -25.35 12.77 -30.30
N ASN A 586 -25.29 11.45 -30.07
CA ASN A 586 -25.05 10.94 -28.71
C ASN A 586 -23.71 11.43 -28.21
N MET A 587 -23.69 11.95 -26.98
CA MET A 587 -22.45 12.40 -26.34
C MET A 587 -21.61 11.23 -25.89
N VAL A 588 -20.30 11.42 -25.85
CA VAL A 588 -19.35 10.40 -25.40
C VAL A 588 -18.72 10.81 -24.07
N VAL A 589 -18.43 9.82 -23.25
CA VAL A 589 -17.77 10.05 -21.96
C VAL A 589 -16.30 10.33 -22.21
N LYS A 590 -15.88 11.54 -21.94
CA LYS A 590 -14.46 11.94 -21.98
C LYS A 590 -13.97 12.21 -20.56
N TYR A 591 -12.69 12.26 -20.44
CA TYR A 591 -12.04 12.48 -19.16
C TYR A 591 -11.21 13.77 -19.19
N GLY A 592 -11.52 14.71 -18.31
CA GLY A 592 -10.81 15.96 -18.13
C GLY A 592 -10.01 16.03 -16.83
N PRO A 593 -9.35 17.16 -16.56
CA PRO A 593 -8.58 17.37 -15.32
C PRO A 593 -9.40 17.23 -14.04
N HIS A 594 -10.72 17.41 -14.13
CA HIS A 594 -11.65 17.36 -13.00
C HIS A 594 -12.49 16.08 -12.92
N GLY A 595 -12.26 15.11 -13.81
CA GLY A 595 -12.97 13.83 -13.85
C GLY A 595 -13.71 13.58 -15.17
N LYS A 596 -14.67 12.65 -15.16
CA LYS A 596 -15.54 12.35 -16.32
C LYS A 596 -16.40 13.55 -16.68
N PHE A 597 -16.57 13.79 -17.99
CA PHE A 597 -17.51 14.73 -18.55
C PHE A 597 -18.04 14.18 -19.88
N LEU A 598 -19.19 14.67 -20.31
CA LEU A 598 -19.76 14.34 -21.59
C LEU A 598 -19.26 15.33 -22.63
N ALA A 599 -18.79 14.85 -23.76
CA ALA A 599 -18.35 15.65 -24.90
C ALA A 599 -19.09 15.22 -26.16
N CYS A 600 -19.36 16.16 -27.02
CA CYS A 600 -19.90 15.83 -28.34
C CYS A 600 -18.82 15.20 -29.22
N PRO A 601 -19.09 14.06 -29.88
CA PRO A 601 -18.11 13.42 -30.79
C PRO A 601 -17.91 14.23 -32.10
N GLY A 602 -18.72 15.26 -32.32
CA GLY A 602 -18.60 16.17 -33.45
C GLY A 602 -17.47 17.20 -33.34
N PHE A 603 -16.60 17.10 -32.38
CA PHE A 603 -15.41 17.97 -32.28
C PHE A 603 -14.49 17.81 -33.48
N PRO A 604 -13.95 18.88 -34.12
CA PRO A 604 -13.95 20.28 -33.64
C PRO A 604 -15.17 21.11 -34.05
N ASP A 605 -16.08 20.62 -34.88
CA ASP A 605 -17.21 21.38 -35.41
C ASP A 605 -18.26 21.68 -34.33
N CYS A 606 -18.53 20.70 -33.47
CA CYS A 606 -19.37 20.86 -32.28
C CYS A 606 -18.52 20.70 -31.01
N ARG A 607 -18.48 21.74 -30.19
CA ARG A 607 -17.65 21.76 -28.96
C ARG A 607 -18.48 21.61 -27.68
N ASN A 608 -19.72 21.17 -27.78
CA ASN A 608 -20.61 21.06 -26.64
C ASN A 608 -20.08 20.02 -25.61
N THR A 609 -20.10 20.40 -24.34
CA THR A 609 -19.69 19.54 -23.23
C THR A 609 -20.67 19.67 -22.07
N LYS A 610 -20.97 18.55 -21.40
CA LYS A 610 -21.82 18.50 -20.22
C LYS A 610 -21.11 17.84 -19.04
N PRO A 611 -21.43 18.17 -17.78
CA PRO A 611 -20.96 17.42 -16.63
C PRO A 611 -21.46 15.96 -16.71
N TYR A 612 -20.58 15.01 -16.43
CA TYR A 612 -20.98 13.60 -16.24
C TYR A 612 -21.43 13.39 -14.79
N TYR A 613 -22.62 12.87 -14.61
CA TYR A 613 -23.16 12.53 -13.30
C TYR A 613 -23.45 11.03 -13.21
N GLU A 614 -22.92 10.40 -12.16
CA GLU A 614 -23.21 9.01 -11.83
C GLU A 614 -24.62 8.91 -11.25
N LYS A 615 -25.53 8.26 -12.00
CA LYS A 615 -26.91 7.99 -11.56
C LYS A 615 -26.87 6.86 -10.53
N ILE A 616 -27.61 7.02 -9.43
CA ILE A 616 -27.66 6.01 -8.36
C ILE A 616 -28.86 5.06 -8.45
N GLY A 617 -29.66 5.17 -9.52
CA GLY A 617 -30.85 4.34 -9.74
C GLY A 617 -32.03 4.66 -8.82
N VAL A 618 -32.04 5.87 -8.24
CA VAL A 618 -33.09 6.30 -7.32
C VAL A 618 -33.71 7.60 -7.83
N SER A 619 -35.05 7.66 -7.86
CA SER A 619 -35.76 8.85 -8.26
C SER A 619 -35.85 9.91 -7.15
N CYS A 620 -35.72 11.15 -7.53
CA CYS A 620 -35.81 12.28 -6.61
C CYS A 620 -37.20 12.33 -5.92
N PRO A 621 -37.28 12.40 -4.58
CA PRO A 621 -38.55 12.48 -3.86
C PRO A 621 -39.33 13.75 -4.08
N LYS A 622 -38.66 14.82 -4.60
CA LYS A 622 -39.30 16.11 -4.88
C LYS A 622 -39.84 16.25 -6.31
N CYS A 623 -39.11 15.77 -7.32
CA CYS A 623 -39.47 16.02 -8.73
C CYS A 623 -39.48 14.76 -9.62
N GLY A 624 -39.20 13.59 -9.07
CA GLY A 624 -39.19 12.31 -9.79
C GLY A 624 -37.99 12.04 -10.72
N LYS A 625 -37.15 13.04 -11.03
CA LYS A 625 -35.96 12.86 -11.87
C LYS A 625 -34.85 12.16 -11.11
N ASP A 626 -33.79 11.72 -11.82
CA ASP A 626 -32.70 10.95 -11.24
C ASP A 626 -31.97 11.68 -10.11
N ILE A 627 -31.61 10.94 -9.07
CA ILE A 627 -30.62 11.38 -8.09
C ILE A 627 -29.24 10.96 -8.56
N VAL A 628 -28.29 11.87 -8.47
CA VAL A 628 -26.92 11.71 -8.95
C VAL A 628 -25.90 12.03 -7.86
N LEU A 629 -24.72 11.41 -7.95
CA LEU A 629 -23.61 11.70 -7.06
C LEU A 629 -22.90 12.98 -7.52
N LYS A 630 -22.88 13.99 -6.66
CA LYS A 630 -22.23 15.30 -6.88
C LYS A 630 -21.08 15.51 -5.89
N LYS A 631 -20.22 16.49 -6.19
CA LYS A 631 -19.15 16.93 -5.29
C LYS A 631 -19.28 18.41 -5.00
N THR A 632 -19.09 18.81 -3.75
CA THR A 632 -18.95 20.21 -3.37
C THR A 632 -17.64 20.81 -3.89
N LYS A 633 -17.50 22.13 -3.90
CA LYS A 633 -16.23 22.84 -4.25
C LYS A 633 -15.04 22.38 -3.40
N LYS A 634 -15.26 21.86 -2.19
CA LYS A 634 -14.25 21.28 -1.29
C LYS A 634 -14.03 19.77 -1.50
N GLY A 635 -14.63 19.17 -2.55
CA GLY A 635 -14.45 17.74 -2.89
C GLY A 635 -15.30 16.75 -2.08
N ARG A 636 -16.17 17.20 -1.16
CA ARG A 636 -17.04 16.29 -0.39
C ARG A 636 -18.19 15.80 -1.26
N LYS A 637 -18.39 14.48 -1.31
CA LYS A 637 -19.49 13.83 -2.03
C LYS A 637 -20.84 14.07 -1.34
N TYR A 638 -21.89 14.29 -2.15
CA TYR A 638 -23.28 14.35 -1.72
C TYR A 638 -24.19 13.87 -2.86
N TYR A 639 -25.43 13.52 -2.54
CA TYR A 639 -26.44 13.08 -3.50
C TYR A 639 -27.38 14.24 -3.77
N GLY A 640 -27.61 14.59 -5.03
CA GLY A 640 -28.46 15.69 -5.42
C GLY A 640 -29.29 15.36 -6.65
N CYS A 641 -30.41 16.07 -6.82
CA CYS A 641 -31.22 15.93 -8.02
C CYS A 641 -30.44 16.37 -9.27
N ILE A 642 -30.59 15.64 -10.38
CA ILE A 642 -30.01 16.01 -11.67
C ILE A 642 -30.57 17.36 -12.16
N ASN A 643 -31.81 17.65 -11.82
CA ASN A 643 -32.50 18.86 -12.22
C ASN A 643 -32.17 20.10 -11.34
N ASN A 644 -31.04 20.10 -10.65
CA ASN A 644 -30.59 21.31 -9.92
C ASN A 644 -30.04 22.34 -10.92
N PRO A 645 -30.48 23.65 -10.90
CA PRO A 645 -31.05 24.34 -9.74
C PRO A 645 -32.59 24.31 -9.61
N GLU A 646 -33.33 23.85 -10.60
CA GLU A 646 -34.82 23.87 -10.53
C GLU A 646 -35.36 22.96 -9.40
N CYS A 647 -34.62 21.92 -9.03
CA CYS A 647 -34.89 21.06 -7.87
C CYS A 647 -33.72 21.09 -6.90
N ASP A 648 -33.94 21.53 -5.70
CA ASP A 648 -32.96 21.75 -4.63
C ASP A 648 -32.70 20.49 -3.75
N PHE A 649 -33.23 19.33 -4.15
CA PHE A 649 -33.04 18.10 -3.37
C PHE A 649 -31.57 17.78 -3.17
N MET A 650 -31.18 17.60 -1.91
CA MET A 650 -29.83 17.22 -1.51
C MET A 650 -29.83 16.27 -0.30
N SER A 651 -28.97 15.25 -0.33
CA SER A 651 -28.73 14.35 0.81
C SER A 651 -27.23 14.05 0.97
N TRP A 652 -26.76 14.01 2.22
CA TRP A 652 -25.38 13.59 2.55
C TRP A 652 -25.20 12.09 2.62
N GLN A 653 -26.31 11.34 2.81
CA GLN A 653 -26.35 9.90 2.81
C GLN A 653 -26.99 9.40 1.53
N LYS A 654 -26.65 8.20 1.08
CA LYS A 654 -27.18 7.65 -0.16
C LYS A 654 -28.69 7.39 0.00
N PRO A 655 -29.55 8.03 -0.78
CA PRO A 655 -30.97 7.74 -0.79
C PRO A 655 -31.26 6.33 -1.30
N SER A 656 -32.27 5.67 -0.74
CA SER A 656 -32.77 4.37 -1.17
C SER A 656 -34.02 4.52 -2.05
N ALA A 657 -34.23 3.54 -2.94
CA ALA A 657 -35.48 3.43 -3.69
C ALA A 657 -36.67 3.06 -2.80
N VAL A 658 -36.40 2.45 -1.64
CA VAL A 658 -37.41 2.02 -0.66
C VAL A 658 -37.98 3.25 0.05
N ARG A 659 -39.30 3.27 0.21
CA ARG A 659 -40.02 4.30 0.96
C ARG A 659 -40.25 3.84 2.40
N CYS A 660 -40.29 4.79 3.32
CA CYS A 660 -40.60 4.52 4.72
C CYS A 660 -42.01 3.97 4.86
N LYS A 661 -42.18 2.85 5.55
CA LYS A 661 -43.50 2.21 5.77
C LYS A 661 -44.36 3.00 6.74
N GLU A 662 -43.77 3.78 7.63
CA GLU A 662 -44.49 4.58 8.63
C GLU A 662 -45.00 5.93 8.08
N CYS A 663 -44.12 6.69 7.39
CA CYS A 663 -44.45 8.05 6.96
C CYS A 663 -44.45 8.24 5.42
N GLY A 664 -44.15 7.22 4.62
CA GLY A 664 -44.02 7.32 3.16
C GLY A 664 -42.84 8.15 2.66
N GLY A 665 -42.04 8.74 3.56
CA GLY A 665 -40.88 9.53 3.25
C GLY A 665 -39.74 8.70 2.61
N TYR A 666 -38.72 9.37 2.08
CA TYR A 666 -37.57 8.65 1.54
C TYR A 666 -36.66 8.13 2.66
N MET A 667 -36.02 7.01 2.38
CA MET A 667 -35.04 6.40 3.29
C MET A 667 -33.61 6.60 2.79
N VAL A 668 -32.66 6.58 3.71
CA VAL A 668 -31.22 6.68 3.42
C VAL A 668 -30.45 5.49 3.95
N GLU A 669 -29.41 5.11 3.24
CA GLU A 669 -28.54 4.02 3.63
C GLU A 669 -27.58 4.43 4.76
N LYS A 670 -27.56 3.65 5.86
CA LYS A 670 -26.64 3.84 6.98
C LYS A 670 -26.02 2.49 7.39
N GLY A 671 -24.93 2.12 6.74
CA GLY A 671 -24.31 0.80 6.88
C GLY A 671 -25.21 -0.30 6.31
N LYS A 672 -25.57 -1.29 7.12
CA LYS A 672 -26.49 -2.38 6.75
C LYS A 672 -27.96 -2.04 6.91
N LYS A 673 -28.29 -0.85 7.41
CA LYS A 673 -29.66 -0.41 7.71
C LYS A 673 -30.14 0.67 6.74
N LEU A 674 -31.46 0.70 6.55
CA LEU A 674 -32.19 1.80 5.96
C LEU A 674 -32.81 2.63 7.08
N VAL A 675 -32.65 3.93 7.04
CA VAL A 675 -33.14 4.86 8.06
C VAL A 675 -34.02 5.89 7.39
N CYS A 676 -35.19 6.18 7.94
CA CYS A 676 -36.03 7.26 7.45
C CYS A 676 -35.27 8.60 7.51
N ALA A 677 -35.36 9.37 6.44
CA ALA A 677 -34.71 10.69 6.36
C ALA A 677 -35.38 11.74 7.24
N ASP A 678 -36.65 11.51 7.56
CA ASP A 678 -37.38 12.30 8.55
C ASP A 678 -36.93 11.89 9.96
N LYS A 679 -36.35 12.85 10.68
CA LYS A 679 -35.83 12.63 12.03
C LYS A 679 -36.93 12.38 13.07
N GLU A 680 -38.13 12.93 12.82
CA GLU A 680 -39.28 12.76 13.73
C GLU A 680 -39.90 11.36 13.60
N CYS A 681 -39.83 10.76 12.40
CA CYS A 681 -40.34 9.41 12.14
C CYS A 681 -39.48 8.34 12.79
N GLY A 682 -38.16 8.45 12.73
CA GLY A 682 -37.22 7.53 13.39
C GLY A 682 -37.25 6.07 12.92
N TYR A 683 -38.00 5.70 11.89
CA TYR A 683 -38.11 4.32 11.39
C TYR A 683 -36.79 3.80 10.82
N VAL A 684 -36.45 2.55 11.21
CA VAL A 684 -35.21 1.87 10.79
C VAL A 684 -35.52 0.42 10.45
N THR A 685 -35.04 -0.07 9.32
CA THR A 685 -35.15 -1.48 8.88
C THR A 685 -33.80 -1.99 8.36
N ASP A 686 -33.63 -3.30 8.28
CA ASP A 686 -32.43 -3.89 7.70
C ASP A 686 -32.57 -3.96 6.15
N LYS A 687 -31.44 -3.80 5.45
CA LYS A 687 -31.39 -3.82 3.98
C LYS A 687 -31.80 -5.17 3.36
N GLU A 688 -31.65 -6.26 4.12
CA GLU A 688 -31.91 -7.63 3.64
C GLU A 688 -33.40 -7.98 3.71
N GLU A 689 -34.19 -7.28 4.51
CA GLU A 689 -35.65 -7.50 4.64
C GLU A 689 -36.48 -6.77 3.56
N GLU A 690 -35.83 -5.91 2.75
CA GLU A 690 -36.51 -5.04 1.78
C GLU A 690 -36.01 -5.24 0.33
N LYS A 691 -35.28 -6.34 0.05
CA LYS A 691 -34.99 -6.83 -1.30
C LYS A 691 -36.08 -7.85 -1.67
#